data_6c410858a77a2f14d9b9e513d7c8526a
#
_entry.id   6c410858a77a2f14d9b9e513d7c8526a
#
_cell.length_a   1.000
_cell.length_b   1.000
_cell.length_c   1.000
_cell.angle_alpha   90.00
_cell.angle_beta   90.00
_cell.angle_gamma   90.00
#
_symmetry.space_group_name_H-M   'P 1'
#
loop_
_entity.id
_entity.type
_entity.pdbx_description
1 polymer ?
#
loop_
_entity_poly.entity_id
_entity_poly.type
_entity_poly.pdbx_seq_one_letter_code
_entity_poly.pdbx_strand_id
1 'polypeptide(L)'
;PSRLPNLLLNGSDGIAVGMATRIPPHNLTEVASAIHLHVERVLAGEVDGEGRPLISIKEYMERVQGPDFPTGAKIHGIDGIEDMYRTGKGRFHVRSRCEVVEDGRSSSIVVHEIPYQVKKAAMLEHIADLVSKDTVVGIRDIRDESSKEGIRVVIEVKNNADPHAVLNQLYASSRLQESYSANMMAIVDGRPVLMTLPHMLHVHVAXREQVIERRAAHELDKARARAHXLEGLVLAQQRXDDVVAAGKASRSRDHFESVLRGEETIAGIKPFSFSEAXAKSIAERRLYQLSQIDVEKVQQEHADVQATILDLEDIMAKRERRLHIMLXELDTLVDRXGDXRRSEXDPMPLSMXREXLIEERAIVITLSQDGYVRHMPVDDFRVQNRGGKGLKGVTTKQEDTPMQIITCFSKDRLLIFTDQGRVYGLKAWEVPRGSRQARGSHVRNLLEGLREEERIINILPISKDIIEEPGELDLVFATREGRVKRSRLQEYVRINRNGKFALKLATETDTLVGVRLLTKDDHVMLVTERAMAVRFXPAEXKEKVDKDTGETTVSETVRVQGRISQGVAGINLNQGDRVVGMIVAAAHDTTILTITRNGMAKRSRLGDGEMHPAFDENGDRKTGKDGEPGFERDGYRRSSRGTXGVRTMSMDDDDGIVVVRQVADLADQLFLLTEKGMMMRMPAHQSKETKGRVSKGTRLIELRNSKKDGYVDQVIFAARLPAGLLDDEEEE
;
A
#
# COMPACT_ATOMS: atom_id res chain seq x y z
N PRO A 1 -13.46 31.28 -16.43
CA PRO A 1 -12.59 30.50 -15.54
C PRO A 1 -13.07 29.07 -15.42
N SER A 2 -12.12 28.16 -15.40
CA SER A 2 -12.43 26.74 -15.39
C SER A 2 -12.95 26.28 -14.04
N ARG A 3 -13.97 25.45 -14.05
CA ARG A 3 -14.45 24.80 -12.83
C ARG A 3 -13.52 23.69 -12.36
N LEU A 4 -12.63 23.25 -13.23
CA LEU A 4 -11.73 22.16 -12.97
C LEU A 4 -10.29 22.68 -12.96
N PRO A 5 -9.38 22.06 -12.22
CA PRO A 5 -7.97 22.45 -12.24
C PRO A 5 -7.31 21.90 -13.50
N ASN A 6 -7.61 22.51 -14.64
CA ASN A 6 -7.21 22.00 -15.96
C ASN A 6 -5.74 21.79 -16.11
N LEU A 7 -4.92 22.65 -15.48
CA LEU A 7 -3.47 22.51 -15.63
C LEU A 7 -2.99 21.17 -15.08
N LEU A 8 -3.54 20.73 -13.95
CA LEU A 8 -3.22 19.41 -13.42
C LEU A 8 -3.88 18.30 -14.21
N LEU A 9 -5.12 18.50 -14.65
CA LEU A 9 -5.85 17.41 -15.31
C LEU A 9 -5.30 17.10 -16.68
N ASN A 10 -5.07 18.14 -17.48
CA ASN A 10 -4.61 17.98 -18.86
C ASN A 10 -3.10 18.03 -18.98
N GLY A 11 -2.44 18.57 -17.99
CA GLY A 11 -1.03 18.81 -18.07
C GLY A 11 -0.70 19.97 -19.02
N SER A 12 0.57 20.18 -19.20
CA SER A 12 1.04 21.22 -20.09
C SER A 12 2.45 20.88 -20.54
N ASP A 13 2.77 21.23 -21.79
CA ASP A 13 4.09 20.95 -22.34
C ASP A 13 4.41 22.09 -23.29
N GLY A 14 5.41 22.91 -22.97
CA GLY A 14 5.73 24.03 -23.79
C GLY A 14 7.09 24.60 -23.50
N ILE A 15 7.66 25.22 -24.52
CA ILE A 15 8.96 25.84 -24.43
C ILE A 15 8.81 27.33 -24.88
N ALA A 16 9.30 28.21 -24.04
CA ALA A 16 9.36 29.62 -24.38
C ALA A 16 10.78 30.14 -24.16
N VAL A 17 11.04 31.35 -24.60
CA VAL A 17 12.37 31.90 -24.42
C VAL A 17 12.65 32.04 -22.92
N GLY A 18 13.68 31.36 -22.48
CA GLY A 18 14.13 31.43 -21.10
C GLY A 18 13.37 30.59 -20.12
N MET A 19 12.34 29.81 -20.58
CA MET A 19 11.67 28.94 -19.66
C MET A 19 10.89 27.85 -20.40
N ALA A 20 10.68 26.73 -19.68
CA ALA A 20 9.94 25.61 -20.20
C ALA A 20 8.98 25.11 -19.11
N THR A 21 7.88 24.51 -19.53
CA THR A 21 6.97 23.88 -18.60
C THR A 21 6.70 22.45 -19.06
N ARG A 22 6.60 21.55 -18.12
CA ARG A 22 6.21 20.18 -18.41
C ARG A 22 5.47 19.64 -17.21
N ILE A 23 4.15 19.66 -17.28
CA ILE A 23 3.28 19.23 -16.20
C ILE A 23 2.52 17.99 -16.67
N PRO A 24 2.65 16.87 -15.97
CA PRO A 24 1.95 15.67 -16.41
C PRO A 24 0.47 15.74 -16.08
N PRO A 25 -0.37 15.07 -16.88
CA PRO A 25 -1.81 14.99 -16.58
C PRO A 25 -2.10 14.16 -15.35
N HIS A 26 -3.27 14.42 -14.76
CA HIS A 26 -3.68 13.77 -13.51
C HIS A 26 -5.12 13.28 -13.60
N ASN A 27 -5.51 12.48 -12.63
CA ASN A 27 -6.84 11.90 -12.55
C ASN A 27 -7.79 12.84 -11.80
N LEU A 28 -8.95 13.10 -12.39
CA LEU A 28 -9.91 14.05 -11.80
C LEU A 28 -10.37 13.62 -10.42
N THR A 29 -10.70 12.36 -10.25
CA THR A 29 -11.18 11.89 -8.94
C THR A 29 -10.12 12.09 -7.85
N GLU A 30 -8.85 11.83 -8.19
CA GLU A 30 -7.76 12.01 -7.24
C GLU A 30 -7.53 13.49 -6.92
N VAL A 31 -7.51 14.33 -7.95
CA VAL A 31 -7.28 15.77 -7.72
C VAL A 31 -8.43 16.37 -6.92
N ALA A 32 -9.66 15.95 -7.23
CA ALA A 32 -10.82 16.42 -6.47
C ALA A 32 -10.73 16.01 -5.01
N SER A 33 -10.27 14.78 -4.75
CA SER A 33 -10.08 14.31 -3.37
C SER A 33 -9.05 15.18 -2.65
N ALA A 34 -7.99 15.59 -3.34
CA ALA A 34 -6.99 16.48 -2.74
C ALA A 34 -7.57 17.88 -2.47
N ILE A 35 -8.41 18.36 -3.37
CA ILE A 35 -9.09 19.64 -3.15
C ILE A 35 -10.00 19.56 -1.92
N HIS A 36 -10.71 18.44 -1.78
CA HIS A 36 -11.53 18.21 -0.56
C HIS A 36 -10.67 18.28 0.70
N LEU A 37 -9.54 17.60 0.69
CA LEU A 37 -8.64 17.63 1.85
C LEU A 37 -8.20 19.06 2.16
N HIS A 38 -7.80 19.79 1.14
CA HIS A 38 -7.35 21.18 1.26
C HIS A 38 -8.44 22.04 1.90
N VAL A 39 -9.66 21.97 1.33
CA VAL A 39 -10.77 22.82 1.78
C VAL A 39 -11.23 22.43 3.19
N GLU A 40 -11.26 21.13 3.48
CA GLU A 40 -11.67 20.65 4.81
C GLU A 40 -10.73 21.14 5.90
N ARG A 41 -9.40 21.18 5.61
CA ARG A 41 -8.44 21.71 6.58
C ARG A 41 -8.60 23.21 6.76
N VAL A 42 -8.90 23.94 5.69
CA VAL A 42 -9.17 25.37 5.78
C VAL A 42 -10.42 25.60 6.64
N LEU A 43 -11.48 24.82 6.39
CA LEU A 43 -12.72 24.95 7.15
C LEU A 43 -12.52 24.63 8.63
N ALA A 44 -11.63 23.70 8.93
CA ALA A 44 -11.32 23.33 10.32
C ALA A 44 -10.40 24.34 11.01
N GLY A 45 -9.92 25.35 10.29
CA GLY A 45 -9.01 26.34 10.85
C GLY A 45 -7.58 25.87 11.01
N GLU A 46 -7.22 24.73 10.43
CA GLU A 46 -5.87 24.17 10.51
C GLU A 46 -5.03 24.78 9.40
N VAL A 47 -4.64 26.02 9.58
CA VAL A 47 -3.94 26.80 8.57
C VAL A 47 -2.76 27.50 9.21
N ASP A 48 -1.79 27.89 8.35
CA ASP A 48 -0.62 28.66 8.79
C ASP A 48 -0.98 30.16 8.82
N GLY A 49 0.04 31.00 9.06
CA GLY A 49 -0.15 32.44 9.16
C GLY A 49 -0.61 33.10 7.87
N GLU A 50 -0.49 32.43 6.73
CA GLU A 50 -0.92 32.93 5.44
C GLU A 50 -2.22 32.31 4.96
N GLY A 51 -2.88 31.55 5.83
CA GLY A 51 -4.15 30.93 5.50
C GLY A 51 -4.08 29.67 4.69
N ARG A 52 -2.88 29.12 4.49
CA ARG A 52 -2.72 27.87 3.76
C ARG A 52 -2.88 26.68 4.70
N PRO A 53 -3.54 25.62 4.26
CA PRO A 53 -3.78 24.50 5.15
C PRO A 53 -2.50 23.76 5.50
N LEU A 54 -2.45 23.24 6.73
CA LEU A 54 -1.30 22.49 7.24
C LEU A 54 -1.44 21.04 6.81
N ILE A 55 -0.97 20.75 5.61
CA ILE A 55 -1.05 19.42 5.02
C ILE A 55 0.33 19.07 4.46
N SER A 56 0.84 17.90 4.82
CA SER A 56 2.12 17.44 4.30
C SER A 56 1.96 16.93 2.87
N ILE A 57 3.09 16.86 2.15
CA ILE A 57 3.07 16.31 0.79
C ILE A 57 2.60 14.86 0.83
N LYS A 58 2.99 14.09 1.84
CA LYS A 58 2.57 12.70 1.93
C LYS A 58 1.07 12.56 2.16
N GLU A 59 0.46 13.47 2.93
CA GLU A 59 -0.99 13.47 3.07
C GLU A 59 -1.68 13.76 1.74
N TYR A 60 -1.16 14.74 0.99
CA TYR A 60 -1.71 15.01 -0.35
C TYR A 60 -1.59 13.78 -1.23
N MET A 61 -0.48 13.05 -1.13
CA MET A 61 -0.25 11.88 -1.99
C MET A 61 -1.12 10.69 -1.61
N GLU A 62 -1.73 10.70 -0.44
CA GLU A 62 -2.76 9.71 -0.13
C GLU A 62 -4.00 9.93 -0.99
N ARG A 63 -4.19 11.14 -1.49
CA ARG A 63 -5.31 11.49 -2.36
C ARG A 63 -4.91 11.50 -3.83
N VAL A 64 -3.75 12.08 -4.14
CA VAL A 64 -3.20 12.12 -5.51
C VAL A 64 -1.98 11.21 -5.52
N GLN A 65 -2.15 10.00 -6.07
CA GLN A 65 -1.06 9.02 -6.05
C GLN A 65 0.08 9.42 -6.97
N GLY A 66 -0.23 10.12 -8.04
CA GLY A 66 0.74 10.54 -9.02
C GLY A 66 0.06 10.93 -10.31
N PRO A 67 0.84 11.22 -11.35
CA PRO A 67 0.26 11.47 -12.66
C PRO A 67 -0.58 10.32 -13.16
N ASP A 68 -1.51 10.61 -14.05
CA ASP A 68 -2.37 9.61 -14.67
C ASP A 68 -2.45 9.92 -16.16
N PHE A 69 -1.78 9.12 -16.97
CA PHE A 69 -1.69 9.38 -18.40
C PHE A 69 -2.86 8.76 -19.14
N PRO A 70 -3.41 9.45 -20.13
CA PRO A 70 -4.51 8.88 -20.92
C PRO A 70 -4.12 7.60 -21.64
N THR A 71 -2.83 7.40 -21.89
CA THR A 71 -2.31 6.22 -22.55
C THR A 71 -2.01 5.07 -21.59
N GLY A 72 -2.21 5.26 -20.29
CA GLY A 72 -1.98 4.23 -19.29
C GLY A 72 -0.52 4.04 -18.94
N ALA A 73 -0.04 2.81 -19.11
CA ALA A 73 1.34 2.41 -18.81
C ALA A 73 1.61 2.40 -17.31
N LYS A 74 2.84 2.13 -16.93
CA LYS A 74 3.25 2.06 -15.54
C LYS A 74 4.19 3.21 -15.22
N ILE A 75 4.02 3.78 -14.04
CA ILE A 75 4.88 4.88 -13.59
C ILE A 75 5.78 4.37 -12.47
N HIS A 76 7.07 4.63 -12.61
CA HIS A 76 8.09 4.27 -11.61
C HIS A 76 8.76 5.53 -11.10
N GLY A 77 9.12 5.56 -9.84
CA GLY A 77 9.85 6.68 -9.28
C GLY A 77 9.02 7.54 -8.36
N ILE A 78 8.45 6.94 -7.32
CA ILE A 78 7.63 7.66 -6.35
C ILE A 78 8.41 8.81 -5.72
N ASP A 79 9.72 8.63 -5.48
CA ASP A 79 10.53 9.71 -4.90
C ASP A 79 10.57 10.92 -5.83
N GLY A 80 10.68 10.70 -7.13
CA GLY A 80 10.65 11.79 -8.09
C GLY A 80 9.29 12.46 -8.18
N ILE A 81 8.22 11.70 -8.04
CA ILE A 81 6.87 12.27 -8.00
C ILE A 81 6.70 13.12 -6.76
N GLU A 82 7.18 12.63 -5.62
CA GLU A 82 7.12 13.40 -4.38
C GLU A 82 7.93 14.70 -4.50
N ASP A 83 9.12 14.64 -5.12
CA ASP A 83 9.92 15.84 -5.37
C ASP A 83 9.16 16.83 -6.25
N MET A 84 8.50 16.32 -7.30
CA MET A 84 7.71 17.17 -8.19
C MET A 84 6.63 17.92 -7.41
N TYR A 85 5.94 17.24 -6.53
CA TYR A 85 4.87 17.88 -5.76
C TYR A 85 5.40 18.81 -4.68
N ARG A 86 6.58 18.52 -4.13
CA ARG A 86 7.16 19.35 -3.08
C ARG A 86 7.85 20.58 -3.62
N THR A 87 8.54 20.46 -4.76
CA THR A 87 9.40 21.54 -5.26
C THR A 87 8.98 22.10 -6.61
N GLY A 88 8.16 21.39 -7.34
CA GLY A 88 7.81 21.74 -8.72
C GLY A 88 8.66 21.04 -9.77
N LYS A 89 9.71 20.36 -9.35
CA LYS A 89 10.59 19.62 -10.25
C LYS A 89 10.79 18.20 -9.73
N GLY A 90 10.74 17.25 -10.64
CA GLY A 90 10.97 15.87 -10.27
C GLY A 90 11.09 15.02 -11.50
N ARG A 91 11.70 13.85 -11.34
CA ARG A 91 11.92 12.94 -12.45
C ARG A 91 11.39 11.58 -12.09
N PHE A 92 10.63 11.01 -13.00
CA PHE A 92 10.12 9.65 -12.85
C PHE A 92 10.17 8.99 -14.22
N HIS A 93 9.82 7.70 -14.26
CA HIS A 93 9.87 6.95 -15.51
C HIS A 93 8.52 6.35 -15.82
N VAL A 94 8.23 6.24 -17.11
CA VAL A 94 7.00 5.62 -17.59
C VAL A 94 7.41 4.39 -18.40
N ARG A 95 6.91 3.23 -17.99
CA ARG A 95 7.17 1.96 -18.64
C ARG A 95 5.94 1.44 -19.35
N SER A 96 6.16 0.89 -20.52
CA SER A 96 5.12 0.18 -21.23
C SER A 96 4.52 -0.91 -20.37
N ARG A 97 3.25 -1.17 -20.54
CA ARG A 97 2.61 -2.31 -19.89
C ARG A 97 2.82 -3.53 -20.78
N CYS A 98 3.63 -4.46 -20.29
CA CYS A 98 4.03 -5.62 -21.06
C CYS A 98 3.68 -6.89 -20.30
N GLU A 99 3.38 -7.92 -21.04
CA GLU A 99 3.05 -9.24 -20.52
C GLU A 99 3.98 -10.25 -21.16
N VAL A 100 4.61 -11.10 -20.36
CA VAL A 100 5.42 -12.19 -20.87
C VAL A 100 4.54 -13.42 -20.97
N VAL A 101 4.40 -13.94 -22.17
CA VAL A 101 3.58 -15.11 -22.46
C VAL A 101 4.49 -16.27 -22.81
N GLU A 102 4.43 -17.33 -22.04
CA GLU A 102 5.19 -18.55 -22.30
C GLU A 102 4.24 -19.66 -22.71
N ASP A 103 4.45 -20.19 -23.91
CA ASP A 103 3.59 -21.21 -24.47
C ASP A 103 4.49 -22.38 -24.92
N GLY A 104 4.69 -23.34 -24.00
CA GLY A 104 5.56 -24.46 -24.27
C GLY A 104 7.00 -24.01 -24.46
N ARG A 105 7.54 -24.23 -25.67
CA ARG A 105 8.91 -23.89 -25.98
C ARG A 105 9.10 -22.46 -26.45
N SER A 106 8.00 -21.77 -26.76
CA SER A 106 8.10 -20.41 -27.27
C SER A 106 7.66 -19.42 -26.23
N SER A 107 8.23 -18.22 -26.30
CA SER A 107 7.80 -17.14 -25.45
C SER A 107 7.74 -15.85 -26.24
N SER A 108 6.93 -14.94 -25.77
CA SER A 108 6.78 -13.65 -26.40
C SER A 108 6.50 -12.59 -25.36
N ILE A 109 6.77 -11.35 -25.75
CA ILE A 109 6.47 -10.17 -24.94
C ILE A 109 5.34 -9.45 -25.66
N VAL A 110 4.21 -9.27 -24.98
CA VAL A 110 3.05 -8.58 -25.58
C VAL A 110 2.95 -7.21 -24.93
N VAL A 111 3.04 -6.16 -25.76
CA VAL A 111 2.99 -4.78 -25.28
C VAL A 111 1.56 -4.29 -25.45
N HIS A 112 0.93 -3.92 -24.33
CA HIS A 112 -0.47 -3.47 -24.32
C HIS A 112 -0.62 -1.97 -24.23
N GLU A 113 0.33 -1.29 -23.60
CA GLU A 113 0.32 0.17 -23.46
C GLU A 113 1.74 0.68 -23.58
N ILE A 114 1.89 1.87 -24.16
CA ILE A 114 3.21 2.47 -24.34
C ILE A 114 3.23 3.82 -23.65
N PRO A 115 4.45 4.36 -23.37
CA PRO A 115 4.54 5.59 -22.61
C PRO A 115 3.86 6.78 -23.30
N TYR A 116 3.40 7.71 -22.49
CA TYR A 116 2.75 8.94 -22.95
C TYR A 116 3.63 9.67 -23.96
N GLN A 117 3.01 10.06 -25.08
CA GLN A 117 3.67 10.82 -26.15
C GLN A 117 4.68 10.04 -26.98
N VAL A 118 4.83 8.75 -26.74
CA VAL A 118 5.64 7.89 -27.61
C VAL A 118 4.79 7.44 -28.77
N LYS A 119 5.34 7.58 -29.98
CA LYS A 119 4.66 7.15 -31.19
C LYS A 119 5.02 5.69 -31.48
N LYS A 120 4.00 4.85 -31.61
CA LYS A 120 4.18 3.41 -31.78
C LYS A 120 5.06 3.07 -32.98
N ALA A 121 4.77 3.67 -34.14
CA ALA A 121 5.53 3.34 -35.36
C ALA A 121 7.02 3.67 -35.21
N ALA A 122 7.33 4.84 -34.68
CA ALA A 122 8.72 5.24 -34.48
C ALA A 122 9.41 4.34 -33.47
N MET A 123 8.68 3.95 -32.42
CA MET A 123 9.24 3.05 -31.39
C MET A 123 9.58 1.69 -32.03
N LEU A 124 8.69 1.15 -32.84
CA LEU A 124 8.93 -0.14 -33.47
C LEU A 124 10.10 -0.12 -34.43
N GLU A 125 10.22 0.98 -35.22
CA GLU A 125 11.39 1.15 -36.09
C GLU A 125 12.69 1.18 -35.30
N HIS A 126 12.67 1.88 -34.17
CA HIS A 126 13.86 1.98 -33.31
C HIS A 126 14.22 0.63 -32.72
N ILE A 127 13.24 -0.14 -32.28
CA ILE A 127 13.50 -1.47 -31.73
C ILE A 127 14.10 -2.39 -32.82
N ALA A 128 13.54 -2.35 -34.01
CA ALA A 128 14.09 -3.14 -35.12
C ALA A 128 15.55 -2.76 -35.40
N ASP A 129 15.88 -1.48 -35.32
CA ASP A 129 17.25 -1.02 -35.51
C ASP A 129 18.15 -1.54 -34.39
N LEU A 130 17.68 -1.53 -33.13
CA LEU A 130 18.46 -2.06 -32.02
C LEU A 130 18.75 -3.55 -32.19
N VAL A 131 17.78 -4.29 -32.69
CA VAL A 131 17.97 -5.72 -32.93
C VAL A 131 18.98 -5.93 -34.05
N SER A 132 18.87 -5.16 -35.13
CA SER A 132 19.78 -5.23 -36.27
C SER A 132 21.23 -4.95 -35.86
N LYS A 133 21.43 -4.03 -34.92
CA LYS A 133 22.76 -3.65 -34.45
C LYS A 133 23.26 -4.46 -33.25
N ASP A 134 22.49 -5.48 -32.86
CA ASP A 134 22.80 -6.36 -31.71
C ASP A 134 22.89 -5.59 -30.39
N THR A 135 22.27 -4.41 -30.29
CA THR A 135 22.17 -3.72 -29.01
C THR A 135 21.15 -4.45 -28.10
N VAL A 136 20.10 -4.98 -28.68
CA VAL A 136 19.15 -5.85 -28.01
C VAL A 136 19.25 -7.22 -28.64
N VAL A 137 19.48 -8.23 -27.82
CA VAL A 137 19.70 -9.61 -28.28
C VAL A 137 18.57 -10.49 -27.76
N GLY A 138 18.19 -11.48 -28.57
CA GLY A 138 17.22 -12.47 -28.16
C GLY A 138 15.85 -12.31 -28.76
N ILE A 139 15.65 -11.37 -29.67
CA ILE A 139 14.38 -11.15 -30.34
C ILE A 139 14.38 -11.85 -31.69
N ARG A 140 13.34 -12.65 -31.95
CA ARG A 140 13.20 -13.35 -33.22
C ARG A 140 12.35 -12.57 -34.22
N ASP A 141 11.27 -11.94 -33.75
CA ASP A 141 10.35 -11.26 -34.64
C ASP A 141 9.53 -10.22 -33.86
N ILE A 142 9.04 -9.22 -34.58
CA ILE A 142 8.20 -8.17 -33.99
C ILE A 142 6.99 -7.98 -34.91
N ARG A 143 5.79 -8.06 -34.33
CA ARG A 143 4.55 -7.90 -35.08
C ARG A 143 3.66 -6.85 -34.40
N ASP A 144 3.06 -5.99 -35.22
CA ASP A 144 2.06 -5.05 -34.71
C ASP A 144 0.68 -5.62 -34.99
N GLU A 145 0.02 -6.06 -33.94
CA GLU A 145 -1.32 -6.63 -34.01
C GLU A 145 -2.38 -5.67 -33.44
N SER A 146 -2.04 -4.39 -33.39
CA SER A 146 -2.94 -3.39 -32.84
C SER A 146 -4.21 -3.26 -33.68
N SER A 147 -5.31 -2.90 -33.04
CA SER A 147 -6.62 -2.78 -33.66
C SER A 147 -7.41 -1.67 -32.97
N LYS A 148 -8.70 -1.55 -33.32
CA LYS A 148 -9.58 -0.61 -32.65
C LYS A 148 -9.70 -0.89 -31.16
N GLU A 149 -9.44 -2.11 -30.74
CA GLU A 149 -9.53 -2.49 -29.33
C GLU A 149 -8.32 -2.04 -28.53
N GLY A 150 -7.26 -1.60 -29.19
CA GLY A 150 -6.10 -1.07 -28.49
C GLY A 150 -4.79 -1.52 -29.08
N ILE A 151 -3.73 -1.11 -28.44
CA ILE A 151 -2.36 -1.45 -28.82
C ILE A 151 -2.09 -2.90 -28.46
N ARG A 152 -1.50 -3.62 -29.41
CA ARG A 152 -1.03 -4.97 -29.19
C ARG A 152 0.19 -5.20 -30.08
N VAL A 153 1.38 -5.16 -29.46
CA VAL A 153 2.63 -5.43 -30.18
C VAL A 153 3.17 -6.73 -29.62
N VAL A 154 3.47 -7.67 -30.50
CA VAL A 154 3.98 -8.98 -30.07
C VAL A 154 5.46 -9.08 -30.47
N ILE A 155 6.30 -9.26 -29.49
CA ILE A 155 7.75 -9.42 -29.66
C ILE A 155 8.08 -10.87 -29.35
N GLU A 156 8.41 -11.65 -30.38
CA GLU A 156 8.76 -13.05 -30.19
C GLU A 156 10.20 -13.19 -29.77
N VAL A 157 10.44 -14.01 -28.76
CA VAL A 157 11.74 -14.20 -28.15
C VAL A 157 12.35 -15.50 -28.67
N LYS A 158 13.64 -15.49 -28.95
CA LYS A 158 14.35 -16.70 -29.38
C LYS A 158 14.27 -17.78 -28.31
N ASN A 159 14.23 -19.04 -28.74
CA ASN A 159 14.02 -20.15 -27.82
C ASN A 159 15.08 -20.24 -26.72
N ASN A 160 16.31 -19.83 -27.02
CA ASN A 160 17.39 -19.90 -26.05
C ASN A 160 17.56 -18.65 -25.20
N ALA A 161 16.64 -17.69 -25.32
CA ALA A 161 16.74 -16.42 -24.59
C ALA A 161 15.71 -16.38 -23.47
N ASP A 162 16.07 -15.69 -22.39
CA ASP A 162 15.15 -15.43 -21.28
C ASP A 162 14.28 -14.21 -21.64
N PRO A 163 12.97 -14.38 -21.75
CA PRO A 163 12.12 -13.23 -22.13
C PRO A 163 12.19 -12.07 -21.15
N HIS A 164 12.43 -12.34 -19.88
CA HIS A 164 12.53 -11.24 -18.91
C HIS A 164 13.82 -10.46 -19.11
N ALA A 165 14.91 -11.13 -19.49
CA ALA A 165 16.16 -10.44 -19.80
C ALA A 165 16.01 -9.61 -21.06
N VAL A 166 15.30 -10.11 -22.06
CA VAL A 166 15.04 -9.36 -23.29
C VAL A 166 14.20 -8.12 -22.97
N LEU A 167 13.18 -8.27 -22.15
CA LEU A 167 12.33 -7.14 -21.77
C LEU A 167 13.15 -6.06 -21.03
N ASN A 168 14.07 -6.50 -20.15
CA ASN A 168 14.94 -5.54 -19.45
C ASN A 168 15.85 -4.80 -20.42
N GLN A 169 16.37 -5.48 -21.44
CA GLN A 169 17.16 -4.81 -22.46
C GLN A 169 16.31 -3.75 -23.20
N LEU A 170 15.09 -4.08 -23.51
CA LEU A 170 14.19 -3.16 -24.19
C LEU A 170 13.88 -1.94 -23.33
N TYR A 171 13.65 -2.14 -22.03
CA TYR A 171 13.45 -1.00 -21.15
C TYR A 171 14.69 -0.11 -21.07
N ALA A 172 15.87 -0.72 -21.08
CA ALA A 172 17.11 0.06 -20.96
C ALA A 172 17.47 0.80 -22.24
N SER A 173 17.11 0.27 -23.40
CA SER A 173 17.63 0.77 -24.68
C SER A 173 16.60 1.36 -25.63
N SER A 174 15.30 1.10 -25.38
CA SER A 174 14.28 1.55 -26.32
C SER A 174 13.30 2.49 -25.62
N ARG A 175 12.32 2.98 -26.40
CA ARG A 175 11.31 3.87 -25.89
C ARG A 175 10.15 3.13 -25.22
N LEU A 176 10.30 1.83 -24.98
CA LEU A 176 9.38 1.14 -24.10
C LEU A 176 9.47 1.66 -22.66
N GLN A 177 10.52 2.37 -22.34
CA GLN A 177 10.64 3.10 -21.09
C GLN A 177 11.13 4.52 -21.41
N GLU A 178 10.47 5.51 -20.83
CA GLU A 178 10.82 6.91 -21.02
C GLU A 178 10.95 7.61 -19.68
N SER A 179 11.94 8.49 -19.57
CA SER A 179 11.98 9.36 -18.40
C SER A 179 11.06 10.55 -18.61
N TYR A 180 10.50 11.05 -17.54
CA TYR A 180 9.66 12.24 -17.56
C TYR A 180 10.23 13.20 -16.52
N SER A 181 10.76 14.32 -17.02
CA SER A 181 11.33 15.36 -16.15
C SER A 181 10.31 16.47 -16.02
N ALA A 182 9.60 16.48 -14.90
CA ALA A 182 8.54 17.44 -14.67
C ALA A 182 9.14 18.80 -14.27
N ASN A 183 8.52 19.85 -14.77
CA ASN A 183 8.87 21.22 -14.45
C ASN A 183 7.56 21.99 -14.42
N MET A 184 6.99 22.16 -13.22
CA MET A 184 5.64 22.68 -13.08
C MET A 184 5.64 24.22 -13.06
N MET A 185 6.10 24.81 -14.14
CA MET A 185 6.08 26.26 -14.32
C MET A 185 4.71 26.69 -14.80
N ALA A 186 4.17 27.71 -14.19
CA ALA A 186 2.90 28.30 -14.61
C ALA A 186 2.95 29.79 -14.39
N ILE A 187 2.03 30.48 -15.02
CA ILE A 187 1.94 31.95 -14.86
C ILE A 187 0.86 32.22 -13.81
N VAL A 188 1.27 32.87 -12.74
CA VAL A 188 0.38 33.24 -11.65
C VAL A 188 0.47 34.75 -11.49
N ASP A 189 -0.67 35.42 -11.65
CA ASP A 189 -0.74 36.90 -11.57
C ASP A 189 0.30 37.57 -12.48
N GLY A 190 0.44 37.02 -13.69
CA GLY A 190 1.30 37.58 -14.70
C GLY A 190 2.78 37.25 -14.58
N ARG A 191 3.17 36.43 -13.61
CA ARG A 191 4.55 36.07 -13.37
C ARG A 191 4.75 34.54 -13.47
N PRO A 192 5.88 34.12 -14.06
CA PRO A 192 6.19 32.68 -14.04
C PRO A 192 6.56 32.22 -12.62
N VAL A 193 5.93 31.14 -12.20
CA VAL A 193 6.15 30.58 -10.87
C VAL A 193 6.34 29.08 -11.00
N LEU A 194 7.35 28.55 -10.30
CA LEU A 194 7.50 27.10 -10.19
C LEU A 194 6.55 26.64 -9.11
N MET A 195 5.56 25.84 -9.50
CA MET A 195 4.43 25.50 -8.64
C MET A 195 4.64 24.19 -7.91
N THR A 196 4.38 24.18 -6.62
CA THR A 196 4.23 22.92 -5.87
C THR A 196 2.78 22.46 -6.00
N LEU A 197 2.51 21.19 -5.65
CA LEU A 197 1.14 20.71 -5.67
C LEU A 197 0.25 21.50 -4.68
N PRO A 198 0.67 21.73 -3.43
CA PRO A 198 -0.16 22.56 -2.55
C PRO A 198 -0.43 23.95 -3.11
N HIS A 199 0.57 24.55 -3.75
CA HIS A 199 0.38 25.89 -4.31
C HIS A 199 -0.61 25.87 -5.47
N MET A 200 -0.53 24.86 -6.33
CA MET A 200 -1.49 24.75 -7.44
C MET A 200 -2.92 24.58 -6.91
N LEU A 201 -3.10 23.77 -5.89
CA LEU A 201 -4.43 23.58 -5.31
C LEU A 201 -4.91 24.87 -4.64
N HIS A 202 -4.02 25.56 -3.94
CA HIS A 202 -4.38 26.81 -3.27
C HIS A 202 -4.83 27.88 -4.29
N VAL A 203 -4.08 28.03 -5.38
CA VAL A 203 -4.42 29.00 -6.41
C VAL A 203 -5.77 28.64 -7.05
N HIS A 204 -5.98 27.35 -7.31
CA HIS A 204 -7.25 26.93 -7.91
C HIS A 204 -8.43 27.21 -6.95
N VAL A 205 -8.28 26.90 -5.70
CA VAL A 205 -9.33 27.14 -4.71
C VAL A 205 -9.63 28.62 -4.59
N ALA A 206 -8.61 29.45 -4.53
CA ALA A 206 -8.79 30.91 -4.48
C ALA A 206 -9.52 31.44 -5.70
N UNK A 207 -9.30 30.90 -6.71
CA UNK A 207 -9.87 31.32 -7.90
C UNK A 207 -11.29 31.00 -7.98
N ARG A 208 -11.53 29.76 -7.57
CA ARG A 208 -12.92 29.31 -7.54
C ARG A 208 -13.76 30.11 -6.54
N GLU A 209 -13.17 30.39 -5.42
CA GLU A 209 -13.86 31.20 -4.42
C GLU A 209 -14.22 32.58 -4.98
N GLN A 210 -13.30 33.21 -5.70
CA GLN A 210 -13.59 34.51 -6.32
C GLN A 210 -14.71 34.41 -7.35
N VAL A 211 -14.71 33.33 -8.14
CA VAL A 211 -15.75 33.14 -9.16
C VAL A 211 -17.12 32.99 -8.49
N ILE A 212 -17.20 32.21 -7.43
CA ILE A 212 -18.45 32.03 -6.72
C ILE A 212 -18.92 33.35 -6.11
N GLU A 213 -17.99 34.10 -5.54
CA GLU A 213 -18.30 35.41 -4.95
C GLU A 213 -18.81 36.37 -6.00
N ARG A 214 -18.14 36.46 -7.16
CA ARG A 214 -18.59 37.36 -8.24
C ARG A 214 -19.93 36.95 -8.80
N ARG A 215 -20.16 35.65 -8.96
CA ARG A 215 -21.45 35.14 -9.45
C ARG A 215 -22.57 35.49 -8.47
N ALA A 216 -22.29 35.28 -7.18
CA ALA A 216 -23.27 35.61 -6.15
C ALA A 216 -23.58 37.12 -6.12
N ALA A 217 -22.55 37.96 -6.26
CA ALA A 217 -22.73 39.40 -6.28
C ALA A 217 -23.59 39.83 -7.47
N HIS A 218 -23.31 39.27 -8.64
CA HIS A 218 -24.07 39.56 -9.85
C HIS A 218 -25.56 39.16 -9.69
N GLU A 219 -25.78 37.94 -9.20
CA GLU A 219 -27.12 37.44 -9.01
C GLU A 219 -27.86 38.23 -7.92
N LEU A 220 -27.12 38.70 -6.90
CA LEU A 220 -27.72 39.52 -5.84
C LEU A 220 -28.20 40.87 -6.40
N ASP A 221 -27.37 41.49 -7.26
CA ASP A 221 -27.78 42.75 -7.90
C ASP A 221 -29.02 42.54 -8.74
N LYS A 222 -29.09 41.46 -9.50
CA LYS A 222 -30.25 41.14 -10.32
C LYS A 222 -31.49 40.89 -9.45
N ALA A 223 -31.32 40.15 -8.34
CA ALA A 223 -32.43 39.84 -7.45
C ALA A 223 -32.96 41.10 -6.77
N ARG A 224 -32.03 41.98 -6.34
CA ARG A 224 -32.43 43.24 -5.72
C ARG A 224 -33.19 44.12 -6.70
N ALA A 225 -32.74 44.19 -7.96
CA ALA A 225 -33.42 44.94 -8.99
C ALA A 225 -34.80 44.36 -9.26
N ARG A 226 -34.92 43.03 -9.31
CA ARG A 226 -36.24 42.39 -9.51
C ARG A 226 -37.18 42.67 -8.36
N ALA A 227 -36.69 42.59 -7.11
CA ALA A 227 -37.48 42.86 -5.93
C ALA A 227 -37.98 44.29 -5.97
N HIS A 228 -37.15 45.20 -6.35
CA HIS A 228 -37.53 46.63 -6.44
C HIS A 228 -38.64 46.82 -7.48
N UNK A 229 -38.52 46.16 -8.49
CA UNK A 229 -39.43 46.24 -9.47
C UNK A 229 -40.76 45.77 -9.07
N LEU A 230 -40.71 44.64 -8.36
CA LEU A 230 -41.93 44.04 -7.89
C LEU A 230 -42.64 44.92 -6.84
N GLU A 231 -41.85 45.48 -5.96
CA GLU A 231 -42.40 46.41 -4.98
C GLU A 231 -43.08 47.61 -5.65
N GLY A 232 -42.44 48.13 -6.69
CA GLY A 232 -43.02 49.25 -7.44
C GLY A 232 -44.33 48.87 -8.13
N LEU A 233 -44.34 47.64 -8.70
CA LEU A 233 -45.58 47.19 -9.36
C LEU A 233 -46.77 47.06 -8.38
N VAL A 234 -46.49 46.56 -7.18
CA VAL A 234 -47.55 46.47 -6.17
C VAL A 234 -48.02 47.87 -5.77
N LEU A 235 -47.09 48.79 -5.55
CA LEU A 235 -47.45 50.15 -5.21
C LEU A 235 -48.24 50.85 -6.34
N ALA A 236 -47.79 50.65 -7.59
CA ALA A 236 -48.48 51.23 -8.74
C ALA A 236 -49.91 50.68 -8.88
N GLN A 237 -50.06 49.38 -8.65
CA GLN A 237 -51.34 48.73 -8.75
C GLN A 237 -52.32 49.24 -7.61
N GLN A 238 -51.75 49.44 -6.41
CA GLN A 238 -52.53 50.00 -5.30
C GLN A 238 -53.00 51.39 -5.61
N ARG A 239 -52.34 52.14 -6.42
CA ARG A 239 -52.72 53.49 -6.83
C ARG A 239 -53.04 53.55 -8.33
N UNK A 240 -53.49 52.71 -8.88
CA UNK A 240 -53.73 52.55 -10.20
C UNK A 240 -54.38 53.67 -10.85
N ASP A 241 -55.52 54.01 -10.03
CA ASP A 241 -56.24 55.10 -10.61
C ASP A 241 -55.46 56.41 -10.72
N ASP A 242 -54.61 56.65 -9.71
CA ASP A 242 -53.78 57.84 -9.72
C ASP A 242 -52.68 57.71 -10.83
N VAL A 243 -52.15 56.56 -11.01
CA VAL A 243 -51.08 56.35 -12.04
C VAL A 243 -51.72 56.57 -13.41
N VAL A 244 -52.92 56.01 -13.67
CA VAL A 244 -53.56 56.17 -14.95
C VAL A 244 -53.92 57.65 -15.18
N ALA A 245 -54.42 58.31 -14.16
CA ALA A 245 -54.71 59.74 -14.31
C ALA A 245 -53.45 60.54 -14.59
N ALA A 246 -52.40 60.25 -13.88
CA ALA A 246 -51.12 60.96 -14.11
C ALA A 246 -50.58 60.71 -15.55
N GLY A 247 -50.73 59.48 -16.06
CA GLY A 247 -50.33 59.21 -17.41
C GLY A 247 -51.10 59.95 -18.45
N LYS A 248 -52.41 60.07 -18.23
CA LYS A 248 -53.27 60.83 -19.14
C LYS A 248 -53.00 62.35 -19.07
N ALA A 249 -52.59 62.82 -17.95
CA ALA A 249 -52.32 64.26 -17.75
C ALA A 249 -50.93 64.67 -18.15
N SER A 250 -50.01 63.72 -18.35
CA SER A 250 -48.61 63.98 -18.66
C SER A 250 -48.47 64.40 -20.12
N ARG A 251 -47.51 65.34 -20.36
CA ARG A 251 -47.22 65.88 -21.68
C ARG A 251 -46.38 64.97 -22.56
N SER A 252 -45.57 64.15 -21.89
CA SER A 252 -44.64 63.23 -22.56
C SER A 252 -44.32 62.09 -21.64
N ARG A 253 -43.60 61.11 -22.20
CA ARG A 253 -43.13 59.99 -21.37
C ARG A 253 -42.14 60.50 -20.33
N ASP A 254 -41.26 61.42 -20.70
CA ASP A 254 -40.29 61.97 -19.73
C ASP A 254 -40.99 62.72 -18.61
N HIS A 255 -42.04 63.47 -18.96
CA HIS A 255 -42.85 64.20 -17.94
C HIS A 255 -43.51 63.17 -17.00
N PHE A 256 -44.11 62.12 -17.55
CA PHE A 256 -44.76 61.09 -16.77
C PHE A 256 -43.76 60.39 -15.79
N GLU A 257 -42.54 60.10 -16.31
CA GLU A 257 -41.53 59.50 -15.44
C GLU A 257 -41.13 60.46 -14.33
N SER A 258 -41.02 61.75 -14.63
CA SER A 258 -40.69 62.77 -13.62
C SER A 258 -41.76 62.86 -12.56
N VAL A 259 -43.06 62.79 -12.98
CA VAL A 259 -44.18 62.78 -12.04
C VAL A 259 -44.11 61.54 -11.16
N LEU A 260 -43.82 60.37 -11.74
CA LEU A 260 -43.77 59.14 -10.93
C LEU A 260 -42.59 59.19 -9.95
N ARG A 261 -41.52 59.84 -10.28
CA ARG A 261 -40.40 60.00 -9.35
C ARG A 261 -40.68 61.07 -8.27
N GLY A 262 -41.77 61.82 -8.39
CA GLY A 262 -42.07 62.87 -7.47
C GLY A 262 -41.35 64.18 -7.73
N GLU A 263 -40.69 64.33 -8.82
CA GLU A 263 -39.98 65.57 -9.21
C GLU A 263 -40.95 66.62 -9.70
N GLU A 264 -42.07 66.20 -10.26
CA GLU A 264 -43.15 67.07 -10.69
C GLU A 264 -44.44 66.50 -10.15
N THR A 265 -45.46 67.39 -10.05
CA THR A 265 -46.73 66.98 -9.56
C THR A 265 -47.82 67.38 -10.56
N ILE A 266 -48.97 66.69 -10.45
CA ILE A 266 -50.20 67.00 -11.19
C ILE A 266 -51.28 67.34 -10.23
N ALA A 267 -51.98 68.41 -10.53
CA ALA A 267 -53.08 68.89 -9.65
C ALA A 267 -54.16 67.82 -9.45
N GLY A 268 -54.50 67.57 -8.22
CA GLY A 268 -55.52 66.59 -7.86
C GLY A 268 -55.02 65.18 -7.66
N ILE A 269 -53.76 64.99 -7.84
CA ILE A 269 -53.14 63.65 -7.68
C ILE A 269 -52.08 63.72 -6.59
N LYS A 270 -52.17 62.85 -5.61
CA LYS A 270 -51.16 62.74 -4.56
C LYS A 270 -49.81 62.43 -5.12
N PRO A 271 -48.77 63.11 -4.67
CA PRO A 271 -47.44 62.87 -5.22
C PRO A 271 -47.00 61.44 -5.09
N PHE A 272 -46.16 61.00 -6.07
CA PHE A 272 -45.51 59.70 -6.09
C PHE A 272 -44.08 59.82 -5.63
N SER A 273 -43.53 58.72 -5.26
CA SER A 273 -42.10 58.66 -4.89
C SER A 273 -41.44 57.41 -5.40
N PHE A 274 -41.76 56.99 -6.62
CA PHE A 274 -41.11 55.84 -7.24
C PHE A 274 -39.67 56.18 -7.58
N SER A 275 -38.86 55.17 -7.54
CA SER A 275 -37.50 55.29 -8.00
C SER A 275 -37.45 55.48 -9.52
N GLU A 276 -36.29 55.84 -10.02
CA GLU A 276 -36.09 56.00 -11.47
C GLU A 276 -36.43 54.71 -12.20
N ALA A 277 -35.98 53.64 -11.72
CA ALA A 277 -36.28 52.32 -12.33
C ALA A 277 -37.76 51.95 -12.30
N UNK A 278 -38.38 52.18 -11.40
CA UNK A 278 -39.70 51.96 -11.21
C UNK A 278 -40.54 52.82 -12.02
N ALA A 279 -40.14 53.97 -11.98
CA ALA A 279 -40.85 54.95 -12.83
C ALA A 279 -40.77 54.60 -14.31
N LYS A 280 -39.57 54.31 -14.79
CA LYS A 280 -39.36 53.93 -16.17
C LYS A 280 -40.17 52.68 -16.53
N SER A 281 -40.15 51.68 -15.65
CA SER A 281 -40.88 50.43 -15.87
C SER A 281 -42.40 50.70 -15.95
N ILE A 282 -42.93 51.53 -15.07
CA ILE A 282 -44.35 51.84 -15.07
C ILE A 282 -44.69 52.62 -16.35
N ALA A 283 -43.86 53.54 -16.76
CA ALA A 283 -44.14 54.35 -17.94
C ALA A 283 -44.11 53.55 -19.23
N GLU A 284 -43.34 52.48 -19.24
CA GLU A 284 -43.25 51.60 -20.43
C GLU A 284 -44.43 50.65 -20.55
N ARG A 285 -45.18 50.45 -19.48
CA ARG A 285 -46.32 49.51 -19.50
C ARG A 285 -47.53 50.20 -20.09
N ARG A 286 -48.38 49.39 -20.77
CA ARG A 286 -49.71 49.86 -21.17
C ARG A 286 -50.59 49.96 -19.95
N LEU A 287 -51.49 50.94 -19.95
CA LEU A 287 -52.41 51.13 -18.82
C LEU A 287 -53.21 49.88 -18.54
N TYR A 288 -53.64 49.19 -19.60
CA TYR A 288 -54.36 47.96 -19.46
C TYR A 288 -53.55 46.89 -18.71
N GLN A 289 -52.26 46.80 -19.01
CA GLN A 289 -51.39 45.84 -18.32
C GLN A 289 -51.29 46.13 -16.82
N LEU A 290 -51.27 47.36 -16.44
CA LEU A 290 -51.16 47.74 -15.05
C LEU A 290 -52.40 47.27 -14.27
N SER A 291 -53.60 47.36 -14.86
CA SER A 291 -54.86 46.94 -14.19
C SER A 291 -54.97 45.40 -14.14
N GLN A 292 -54.19 44.68 -14.93
CA GLN A 292 -54.21 43.22 -14.98
C GLN A 292 -53.22 42.57 -14.06
N ILE A 293 -52.48 43.32 -13.28
CA ILE A 293 -51.48 42.76 -12.39
C ILE A 293 -52.17 41.93 -11.29
N ASP A 294 -51.76 40.71 -11.15
CA ASP A 294 -52.21 39.82 -10.08
C ASP A 294 -51.31 40.09 -8.87
N VAL A 295 -51.86 40.85 -7.92
CA VAL A 295 -51.06 41.28 -6.76
C VAL A 295 -50.59 40.10 -5.93
N GLU A 296 -51.43 39.06 -5.81
CA GLU A 296 -51.00 37.89 -5.03
C GLU A 296 -49.82 37.18 -5.66
N LYS A 297 -49.81 37.03 -7.00
CA LYS A 297 -48.70 36.45 -7.72
C LYS A 297 -47.42 37.28 -7.57
N VAL A 298 -47.57 38.59 -7.68
CA VAL A 298 -46.43 39.49 -7.56
C VAL A 298 -45.85 39.43 -6.14
N GLN A 299 -46.74 39.42 -5.16
CA GLN A 299 -46.29 39.32 -3.76
C GLN A 299 -45.57 38.00 -3.48
N GLN A 300 -46.11 36.92 -4.07
CA GLN A 300 -45.43 35.61 -3.92
C GLN A 300 -44.08 35.62 -4.57
N GLU A 301 -43.97 36.17 -5.77
CA GLU A 301 -42.68 36.27 -6.43
C GLU A 301 -41.73 37.14 -5.63
N HIS A 302 -42.24 38.23 -5.05
CA HIS A 302 -41.40 39.10 -4.23
C HIS A 302 -40.86 38.33 -3.01
N ALA A 303 -41.73 37.53 -2.38
CA ALA A 303 -41.29 36.73 -1.24
C ALA A 303 -40.21 35.72 -1.66
N ASP A 304 -40.38 35.10 -2.83
CA ASP A 304 -39.39 34.18 -3.36
C ASP A 304 -38.07 34.88 -3.66
N VAL A 305 -38.13 36.07 -4.24
CA VAL A 305 -36.95 36.86 -4.54
C VAL A 305 -36.26 37.31 -3.26
N GLN A 306 -37.03 37.70 -2.25
CA GLN A 306 -36.43 38.07 -0.95
C GLN A 306 -35.71 36.90 -0.32
N ALA A 307 -36.25 35.68 -0.41
CA ALA A 307 -35.57 34.52 0.09
C ALA A 307 -34.27 34.30 -0.66
N THR A 308 -34.27 34.51 -1.97
CA THR A 308 -33.06 34.43 -2.80
C THR A 308 -32.05 35.47 -2.36
N ILE A 309 -32.48 36.69 -2.10
CA ILE A 309 -31.60 37.77 -1.63
C ILE A 309 -30.93 37.39 -0.33
N LEU A 310 -31.70 36.88 0.62
CA LEU A 310 -31.14 36.49 1.91
C LEU A 310 -30.10 35.38 1.75
N ASP A 311 -30.38 34.41 0.86
CA ASP A 311 -29.46 33.32 0.59
C ASP A 311 -28.16 33.85 -0.05
N LEU A 312 -28.30 34.73 -1.01
CA LEU A 312 -27.10 35.29 -1.69
C LEU A 312 -26.29 36.18 -0.76
N GLU A 313 -26.97 36.94 0.12
CA GLU A 313 -26.25 37.73 1.12
C GLU A 313 -25.47 36.85 2.07
N ASP A 314 -26.04 35.72 2.45
CA ASP A 314 -25.37 34.75 3.29
C ASP A 314 -24.11 34.18 2.59
N ILE A 315 -24.24 33.87 1.30
CA ILE A 315 -23.11 33.40 0.51
C ILE A 315 -22.00 34.44 0.47
N MET A 316 -22.38 35.73 0.28
CA MET A 316 -21.40 36.80 0.24
C MET A 316 -20.73 37.02 1.58
N ALA A 317 -21.43 36.81 2.67
CA ALA A 317 -20.92 37.10 4.01
C ALA A 317 -20.06 35.97 4.58
N LYS A 318 -20.30 34.74 4.17
CA LYS A 318 -19.68 33.58 4.81
C LYS A 318 -18.76 32.82 3.85
N ARG A 319 -17.46 32.87 4.11
CA ARG A 319 -16.51 32.14 3.32
C ARG A 319 -16.76 30.62 3.37
N GLU A 320 -17.12 30.11 4.55
CA GLU A 320 -17.41 28.69 4.68
C GLU A 320 -18.52 28.23 3.75
N ARG A 321 -19.53 29.11 3.55
CA ARG A 321 -20.62 28.81 2.64
C ARG A 321 -20.10 28.70 1.20
N ARG A 322 -19.22 29.62 0.79
CA ARG A 322 -18.66 29.61 -0.55
C ARG A 322 -17.80 28.36 -0.78
N LEU A 323 -17.02 27.96 0.23
CA LEU A 323 -16.19 26.77 0.11
C LEU A 323 -17.03 25.50 0.00
N HIS A 324 -18.16 25.43 0.74
CA HIS A 324 -19.06 24.28 0.60
C HIS A 324 -19.72 24.25 -0.78
N ILE A 325 -20.05 25.38 -1.34
CA ILE A 325 -20.61 25.46 -2.70
C ILE A 325 -19.57 24.95 -3.70
N MET A 326 -18.32 25.34 -3.52
CA MET A 326 -17.23 24.87 -4.36
C MET A 326 -17.15 23.34 -4.36
N LEU A 327 -17.18 22.76 -3.20
CA LEU A 327 -17.13 21.29 -3.09
C LEU A 327 -18.34 20.61 -3.72
N UNK A 328 -19.18 21.18 -3.70
CA UNK A 328 -20.37 20.69 -4.24
C UNK A 328 -20.40 20.74 -5.72
N GLU A 329 -19.98 21.71 -6.15
CA GLU A 329 -19.87 21.80 -7.61
C GLU A 329 -18.81 20.82 -8.12
N LEU A 330 -17.72 20.71 -7.40
CA LEU A 330 -16.67 19.75 -7.73
C LEU A 330 -17.20 18.32 -7.73
N ASP A 331 -17.97 17.96 -6.73
CA ASP A 331 -18.54 16.62 -6.64
C ASP A 331 -19.45 16.30 -7.83
N THR A 332 -20.22 17.26 -8.27
CA THR A 332 -21.06 17.10 -9.45
C THR A 332 -20.23 16.80 -10.68
N LEU A 333 -19.11 17.50 -10.83
CA LEU A 333 -18.22 17.27 -11.97
C LEU A 333 -17.54 15.91 -11.89
N VAL A 334 -17.17 15.47 -10.68
CA VAL A 334 -16.56 14.15 -10.50
C VAL A 334 -17.58 13.05 -10.84
N ASP A 335 -18.81 13.22 -10.41
CA ASP A 335 -19.87 12.23 -10.76
C ASP A 335 -20.05 12.08 -12.26
N ARG A 336 -19.92 13.14 -12.94
CA ARG A 336 -20.08 13.17 -14.40
C ARG A 336 -18.81 12.78 -15.16
N UNK A 337 -17.71 13.22 -14.73
CA UNK A 337 -16.53 13.14 -15.48
C UNK A 337 -15.45 12.31 -14.86
N GLY A 338 -15.71 11.83 -13.74
CA GLY A 338 -14.65 11.10 -13.07
C GLY A 338 -14.47 9.70 -13.65
N ASP A 339 -13.28 9.22 -13.59
CA ASP A 339 -13.00 7.87 -14.10
C ASP A 339 -11.82 7.25 -13.34
N UNK A 340 -11.58 6.17 -13.54
CA UNK A 340 -10.58 5.40 -12.93
C UNK A 340 -9.25 5.80 -13.45
N ARG A 341 -8.33 5.37 -12.62
CA ARG A 341 -6.94 5.62 -12.94
C ARG A 341 -6.48 4.66 -14.04
N ARG A 342 -5.83 5.19 -15.03
CA ARG A 342 -5.32 4.40 -16.16
C ARG A 342 -3.88 4.00 -15.98
N SER A 343 -3.02 4.87 -15.42
CA SER A 343 -1.61 4.58 -15.17
C SER A 343 -1.47 3.95 -13.80
N GLU A 344 -0.67 2.88 -13.77
CA GLU A 344 -0.44 2.18 -12.52
C GLU A 344 0.81 2.71 -11.84
N UNK A 345 0.91 3.11 -10.82
CA UNK A 345 1.97 3.49 -10.11
C UNK A 345 2.61 2.28 -9.70
N ASP A 346 3.71 1.91 -10.04
CA ASP A 346 4.52 0.75 -9.68
C ASP A 346 5.56 1.17 -8.65
N PRO A 347 5.50 0.65 -7.45
CA PRO A 347 6.44 1.09 -6.39
C PRO A 347 7.84 0.54 -6.56
N MET A 348 8.04 -0.44 -7.44
CA MET A 348 9.36 -1.04 -7.64
C MET A 348 10.33 -0.01 -8.21
N PRO A 349 11.53 0.14 -7.62
CA PRO A 349 12.57 0.94 -8.27
C PRO A 349 13.00 0.29 -9.56
N LEU A 350 13.51 1.10 -10.49
CA LEU A 350 14.06 0.57 -11.73
C LEU A 350 15.33 -0.22 -11.43
N SER A 351 15.41 -1.45 -11.91
CA SER A 351 16.46 -2.38 -11.51
C SER A 351 17.75 -2.19 -12.27
N MET A 352 17.66 -1.76 -13.49
CA MET A 352 18.84 -1.75 -14.36
C MET A 352 19.64 -0.47 -14.19
N UNK A 353 20.88 -0.70 -14.39
CA UNK A 353 21.72 0.35 -14.40
C UNK A 353 21.87 1.09 -13.15
N ARG A 354 21.04 0.66 -12.40
CA ARG A 354 21.08 1.44 -11.17
C ARG A 354 21.69 0.71 -10.00
N GLU A 355 21.90 -0.57 -10.15
CA GLU A 355 22.46 -1.35 -9.06
C GLU A 355 23.84 -0.83 -8.61
N UNK A 356 24.34 -0.45 -9.47
CA UNK A 356 25.62 0.09 -9.26
C UNK A 356 25.64 1.31 -8.44
N LEU A 357 24.59 1.93 -8.62
CA LEU A 357 24.47 3.19 -7.88
C LEU A 357 23.87 2.98 -6.49
N ILE A 358 23.33 1.83 -6.22
CA ILE A 358 22.71 1.54 -4.92
C ILE A 358 23.78 1.45 -3.86
N GLU A 359 23.63 2.22 -2.80
CA GLU A 359 24.56 2.19 -1.68
C GLU A 359 24.40 0.88 -0.90
N GLU A 360 25.50 0.22 -0.65
CA GLU A 360 25.50 -1.00 0.16
C GLU A 360 25.36 -0.62 1.63
N ARG A 361 24.20 -0.90 2.22
CA ARG A 361 23.99 -0.57 3.62
C ARG A 361 23.00 -1.54 4.26
N ALA A 362 23.05 -1.58 5.58
CA ALA A 362 22.14 -2.43 6.34
C ALA A 362 20.74 -1.83 6.32
N ILE A 363 19.77 -2.68 6.03
CA ILE A 363 18.37 -2.27 5.97
C ILE A 363 17.51 -3.28 6.72
N VAL A 364 16.31 -2.83 7.07
CA VAL A 364 15.30 -3.67 7.70
C VAL A 364 14.13 -3.77 6.73
N ILE A 365 13.68 -4.99 6.49
CA ILE A 365 12.51 -5.25 5.68
C ILE A 365 11.41 -5.75 6.60
N THR A 366 10.23 -5.14 6.53
CA THR A 366 9.08 -5.59 7.30
C THR A 366 7.99 -6.05 6.36
N LEU A 367 7.36 -7.17 6.73
CA LEU A 367 6.17 -7.68 6.08
C LEU A 367 5.06 -7.66 7.11
N SER A 368 3.95 -6.99 6.79
CA SER A 368 2.85 -6.86 7.72
C SER A 368 1.83 -7.98 7.53
N GLN A 369 0.92 -8.10 8.48
CA GLN A 369 -0.14 -9.09 8.43
C GLN A 369 -1.01 -8.92 7.19
N ASP A 370 -1.27 -7.68 6.80
CA ASP A 370 -2.12 -7.39 5.64
C ASP A 370 -1.38 -7.50 4.32
N GLY A 371 -0.09 -7.85 4.33
CA GLY A 371 0.66 -8.10 3.12
C GLY A 371 1.43 -6.92 2.58
N TYR A 372 1.66 -5.90 3.38
CA TYR A 372 2.44 -4.74 2.96
C TYR A 372 3.91 -4.94 3.32
N VAL A 373 4.77 -4.60 2.38
CA VAL A 373 6.21 -4.77 2.55
C VAL A 373 6.91 -3.44 2.28
N ARG A 374 7.94 -3.18 3.09
CA ARG A 374 8.75 -1.96 2.94
C ARG A 374 10.14 -2.22 3.48
N HIS A 375 11.07 -1.37 3.07
CA HIS A 375 12.41 -1.38 3.67
C HIS A 375 12.74 -0.02 4.23
N MET A 376 13.65 0.01 5.18
CA MET A 376 14.21 1.26 5.69
C MET A 376 15.61 1.01 6.22
N PRO A 377 16.46 2.03 6.28
CA PRO A 377 17.76 1.87 6.91
C PRO A 377 17.62 1.44 8.36
N VAL A 378 18.60 0.67 8.86
CA VAL A 378 18.56 0.18 10.23
C VAL A 378 18.42 1.34 11.23
N ASP A 379 19.16 2.43 10.99
CA ASP A 379 19.10 3.57 11.91
C ASP A 379 17.71 4.18 11.99
N ASP A 380 17.02 4.28 10.86
CA ASP A 380 15.66 4.81 10.83
C ASP A 380 14.69 3.89 11.59
N PHE A 381 14.88 2.59 11.45
CA PHE A 381 14.05 1.61 12.14
C PHE A 381 14.25 1.72 13.66
N ARG A 382 15.49 1.90 14.11
CA ARG A 382 15.78 2.06 15.53
C ARG A 382 15.09 3.30 16.09
N VAL A 383 15.13 4.40 15.35
CA VAL A 383 14.47 5.65 15.79
C VAL A 383 12.97 5.45 15.92
N GLN A 384 12.35 4.80 14.94
CA GLN A 384 10.90 4.57 14.96
C GLN A 384 10.46 3.72 16.13
N ASN A 385 11.32 2.83 16.60
CA ASN A 385 10.95 1.86 17.63
C ASN A 385 11.47 2.22 19.01
N ARG A 386 12.05 3.41 19.20
CA ARG A 386 12.54 3.87 20.50
C ARG A 386 11.42 3.94 21.52
N GLY A 387 10.32 4.55 21.16
CA GLY A 387 9.21 4.76 22.06
C GLY A 387 8.50 3.50 22.50
N GLY A 388 8.74 2.40 21.82
CA GLY A 388 8.10 1.13 22.14
C GLY A 388 8.83 0.34 23.21
N LYS A 389 9.97 0.82 23.65
CA LYS A 389 10.84 0.05 24.56
C LYS A 389 10.20 -0.24 25.90
N GLY A 390 9.36 0.65 26.39
CA GLY A 390 8.66 0.43 27.66
C GLY A 390 7.25 -0.10 27.53
N LEU A 391 6.80 -0.39 26.32
CA LEU A 391 5.43 -0.81 26.09
C LEU A 391 5.30 -2.31 26.32
N LYS A 392 5.08 -2.69 27.57
CA LYS A 392 4.83 -4.08 27.94
C LYS A 392 3.33 -4.36 28.05
N GLY A 393 2.51 -3.40 27.70
CA GLY A 393 1.07 -3.56 27.81
C GLY A 393 0.43 -4.10 26.54
N VAL A 394 -0.81 -4.53 26.71
CA VAL A 394 -1.62 -4.95 25.58
C VAL A 394 -2.20 -3.71 24.93
N THR A 395 -2.03 -3.60 23.61
CA THR A 395 -2.66 -2.52 22.84
C THR A 395 -3.63 -3.11 21.84
N THR A 396 -4.64 -2.33 21.47
CA THR A 396 -5.52 -2.75 20.39
C THR A 396 -4.85 -2.48 19.05
N LYS A 397 -5.09 -3.36 18.10
CA LYS A 397 -4.55 -3.21 16.76
C LYS A 397 -5.30 -2.08 16.04
N GLN A 398 -4.63 -0.98 15.82
CA GLN A 398 -5.18 0.12 15.02
C GLN A 398 -4.52 0.20 13.65
N GLU A 399 -3.36 -0.43 13.51
CA GLU A 399 -2.60 -0.44 12.28
C GLU A 399 -2.14 -1.86 12.01
N ASP A 400 -1.68 -2.07 10.77
CA ASP A 400 -1.18 -3.36 10.33
C ASP A 400 0.03 -3.79 11.17
N THR A 401 0.01 -5.03 11.63
CA THR A 401 1.03 -5.55 12.53
C THR A 401 2.15 -6.24 11.76
N PRO A 402 3.43 -6.03 12.11
CA PRO A 402 4.50 -6.74 11.41
C PRO A 402 4.46 -8.24 11.71
N MET A 403 4.51 -9.03 10.63
CA MET A 403 4.60 -10.49 10.69
C MET A 403 6.05 -10.96 10.67
N GLN A 404 6.88 -10.30 9.88
CA GLN A 404 8.29 -10.62 9.79
C GLN A 404 9.09 -9.33 9.77
N ILE A 405 10.20 -9.35 10.50
CA ILE A 405 11.15 -8.24 10.57
C ILE A 405 12.51 -8.85 10.26
N ILE A 406 13.12 -8.43 9.16
CA ILE A 406 14.31 -9.06 8.62
C ILE A 406 15.40 -8.02 8.45
N THR A 407 16.61 -8.31 8.95
CA THR A 407 17.78 -7.49 8.65
C THR A 407 18.56 -8.11 7.52
N CYS A 408 19.03 -7.26 6.62
CA CYS A 408 19.84 -7.68 5.51
C CYS A 408 20.60 -6.48 4.96
N PHE A 409 21.30 -6.68 3.86
CA PHE A 409 21.98 -5.57 3.19
C PHE A 409 21.24 -5.26 1.90
N SER A 410 21.36 -4.01 1.47
CA SER A 410 20.57 -3.50 0.34
C SER A 410 20.76 -4.31 -0.93
N LYS A 411 21.95 -4.89 -1.14
CA LYS A 411 22.23 -5.66 -2.35
C LYS A 411 21.99 -7.17 -2.18
N ASP A 412 21.49 -7.58 -1.03
CA ASP A 412 21.13 -8.99 -0.83
C ASP A 412 19.97 -9.36 -1.73
N ARG A 413 19.90 -10.64 -2.05
CA ARG A 413 18.78 -11.19 -2.78
C ARG A 413 17.76 -11.75 -1.80
N LEU A 414 16.50 -11.51 -2.07
CA LEU A 414 15.41 -12.04 -1.24
C LEU A 414 14.75 -13.19 -1.97
N LEU A 415 14.60 -14.33 -1.30
CA LEU A 415 13.79 -15.43 -1.76
C LEU A 415 12.51 -15.41 -0.92
N ILE A 416 11.37 -15.26 -1.57
CA ILE A 416 10.08 -15.10 -0.91
C ILE A 416 9.24 -16.33 -1.20
N PHE A 417 8.92 -17.07 -0.16
CA PHE A 417 8.21 -18.34 -0.28
C PHE A 417 6.77 -18.19 0.16
N THR A 418 5.86 -18.88 -0.53
CA THR A 418 4.44 -18.82 -0.23
C THR A 418 3.94 -20.17 0.26
N ASP A 419 2.77 -20.15 0.89
CA ASP A 419 2.15 -21.36 1.42
C ASP A 419 1.75 -22.36 0.33
N GLN A 420 1.65 -21.91 -0.91
CA GLN A 420 1.33 -22.78 -2.03
C GLN A 420 2.57 -23.40 -2.67
N GLY A 421 3.72 -23.25 -2.03
CA GLY A 421 4.95 -23.89 -2.51
C GLY A 421 5.64 -23.15 -3.64
N ARG A 422 5.39 -21.87 -3.77
CA ARG A 422 6.02 -21.07 -4.81
C ARG A 422 7.07 -20.16 -4.21
N VAL A 423 8.04 -19.75 -5.05
CA VAL A 423 9.12 -18.86 -4.62
C VAL A 423 9.28 -17.74 -5.65
N TYR A 424 9.51 -16.54 -5.12
CA TYR A 424 9.74 -15.32 -5.91
C TYR A 424 11.07 -14.74 -5.48
N GLY A 425 11.78 -14.11 -6.42
CA GLY A 425 13.07 -13.52 -6.11
C GLY A 425 13.14 -12.06 -6.52
N LEU A 426 13.77 -11.25 -5.68
CA LEU A 426 14.07 -9.86 -6.01
C LEU A 426 15.25 -9.39 -5.17
N LYS A 427 15.79 -8.24 -5.55
CA LYS A 427 16.86 -7.62 -4.76
C LYS A 427 16.23 -6.88 -3.57
N ALA A 428 16.94 -6.88 -2.45
CA ALA A 428 16.41 -6.24 -1.25
C ALA A 428 16.09 -4.76 -1.48
N TRP A 429 16.95 -4.06 -2.23
CA TRP A 429 16.73 -2.64 -2.49
C TRP A 429 15.50 -2.38 -3.37
N GLU A 430 14.99 -3.39 -4.07
CA GLU A 430 13.80 -3.23 -4.90
C GLU A 430 12.52 -3.20 -4.07
N VAL A 431 12.56 -3.59 -2.81
CA VAL A 431 11.43 -3.41 -1.93
C VAL A 431 11.25 -1.90 -1.70
N PRO A 432 10.03 -1.38 -1.82
CA PRO A 432 9.86 0.07 -1.71
C PRO A 432 10.33 0.61 -0.36
N ARG A 433 10.92 1.79 -0.39
CA ARG A 433 11.31 2.45 0.83
C ARG A 433 10.07 2.90 1.59
N GLY A 434 10.05 2.62 2.87
CA GLY A 434 8.96 3.04 3.71
C GLY A 434 9.41 4.12 4.68
N SER A 435 8.44 4.71 5.31
CA SER A 435 8.67 5.68 6.34
C SER A 435 7.71 5.39 7.49
N ARG A 436 7.79 6.20 8.52
CA ARG A 436 6.93 6.03 9.68
C ARG A 436 5.44 6.03 9.30
N GLN A 437 5.07 6.80 8.29
CA GLN A 437 3.68 6.97 7.90
C GLN A 437 3.29 6.16 6.67
N ALA A 438 4.27 5.70 5.90
CA ALA A 438 4.00 4.97 4.66
C ALA A 438 4.01 3.47 4.94
N ARG A 439 2.91 2.80 4.57
CA ARG A 439 2.78 1.35 4.77
C ARG A 439 3.72 0.55 3.86
N GLY A 440 4.26 1.17 2.82
CA GLY A 440 4.98 0.47 1.79
C GLY A 440 4.04 0.03 0.70
N SER A 441 4.37 -1.08 0.04
CA SER A 441 3.59 -1.58 -1.07
C SER A 441 3.05 -2.96 -0.77
N HIS A 442 1.85 -3.24 -1.24
CA HIS A 442 1.31 -4.60 -1.09
C HIS A 442 2.12 -5.57 -1.95
N VAL A 443 2.36 -6.77 -1.42
CA VAL A 443 3.20 -7.75 -2.12
C VAL A 443 2.64 -8.13 -3.49
N ARG A 444 1.32 -8.03 -3.68
CA ARG A 444 0.73 -8.28 -4.99
C ARG A 444 1.27 -7.37 -6.08
N ASN A 445 1.70 -6.17 -5.70
CA ASN A 445 2.25 -5.22 -6.65
C ASN A 445 3.71 -5.50 -6.97
N LEU A 446 4.39 -6.28 -6.15
CA LEU A 446 5.80 -6.60 -6.35
C LEU A 446 6.02 -7.96 -7.00
N LEU A 447 5.18 -8.93 -6.68
CA LEU A 447 5.37 -10.31 -7.09
C LEU A 447 4.35 -10.66 -8.17
N GLU A 448 4.83 -10.82 -9.39
CA GLU A 448 3.95 -11.07 -10.52
C GLU A 448 3.33 -12.45 -10.43
N GLY A 449 2.02 -12.50 -10.56
CA GLY A 449 1.30 -13.75 -10.53
C GLY A 449 0.97 -14.29 -9.16
N LEU A 450 1.20 -13.49 -8.12
CA LEU A 450 0.79 -13.90 -6.77
C LEU A 450 -0.73 -14.05 -6.75
N ARG A 451 -1.21 -15.21 -6.30
CA ARG A 451 -2.64 -15.49 -6.29
C ARG A 451 -3.31 -14.85 -5.08
N GLU A 452 -4.61 -14.60 -5.19
CA GLU A 452 -5.34 -13.90 -4.14
C GLU A 452 -5.28 -14.62 -2.80
N GLU A 453 -5.38 -15.94 -2.82
CA GLU A 453 -5.37 -16.74 -1.59
C GLU A 453 -3.97 -17.18 -1.18
N GLU A 454 -2.94 -16.81 -1.95
CA GLU A 454 -1.56 -17.20 -1.68
C GLU A 454 -0.97 -16.27 -0.63
N ARG A 455 -0.31 -16.86 0.39
CA ARG A 455 0.26 -16.09 1.50
C ARG A 455 1.77 -16.30 1.56
N ILE A 456 2.49 -15.24 1.87
CA ILE A 456 3.93 -15.32 2.09
C ILE A 456 4.17 -15.92 3.47
N ILE A 457 5.00 -16.98 3.50
CA ILE A 457 5.34 -17.61 4.78
C ILE A 457 6.76 -17.32 5.23
N ASN A 458 7.65 -17.00 4.29
CA ASN A 458 9.07 -16.81 4.62
C ASN A 458 9.71 -15.86 3.63
N ILE A 459 10.52 -14.95 4.14
CA ILE A 459 11.42 -14.13 3.33
C ILE A 459 12.83 -14.44 3.79
N LEU A 460 13.64 -15.04 2.88
CA LEU A 460 15.03 -15.39 3.19
C LEU A 460 15.96 -14.41 2.49
N PRO A 461 16.70 -13.60 3.23
CA PRO A 461 17.76 -12.80 2.59
C PRO A 461 19.00 -13.65 2.39
N ILE A 462 19.53 -13.61 1.18
CA ILE A 462 20.73 -14.34 0.81
C ILE A 462 21.75 -13.31 0.36
N SER A 463 22.93 -13.30 0.97
CA SER A 463 23.93 -12.32 0.62
C SER A 463 24.37 -12.47 -0.83
N LYS A 464 24.83 -11.37 -1.39
CA LYS A 464 25.33 -11.37 -2.77
C LYS A 464 26.43 -12.38 -2.96
N ASP A 465 27.35 -12.50 -2.00
CA ASP A 465 28.46 -13.44 -2.10
C ASP A 465 27.97 -14.89 -2.15
N ILE A 466 26.98 -15.22 -1.33
CA ILE A 466 26.43 -16.57 -1.31
C ILE A 466 25.66 -16.86 -2.60
N ILE A 467 24.95 -15.90 -3.13
CA ILE A 467 24.23 -16.07 -4.40
C ILE A 467 25.21 -16.37 -5.53
N GLU A 468 26.34 -15.68 -5.55
CA GLU A 468 27.34 -15.88 -6.60
C GLU A 468 28.05 -17.22 -6.47
N GLU A 469 28.24 -17.69 -5.24
CA GLU A 469 28.95 -18.94 -4.98
C GLU A 469 28.29 -19.68 -3.82
N PRO A 470 27.14 -20.34 -4.06
CA PRO A 470 26.40 -20.97 -2.96
C PRO A 470 27.04 -22.20 -2.36
N GLY A 471 27.98 -22.84 -3.08
CA GLY A 471 28.64 -24.00 -2.53
C GLY A 471 27.68 -25.13 -2.21
N GLU A 472 27.82 -25.69 -1.00
CA GLU A 472 26.99 -26.79 -0.55
C GLU A 472 25.85 -26.39 0.36
N LEU A 473 25.53 -25.10 0.40
CA LEU A 473 24.36 -24.65 1.17
C LEU A 473 23.07 -25.21 0.59
N ASP A 474 22.20 -25.60 1.48
CA ASP A 474 20.89 -26.16 1.11
C ASP A 474 19.76 -25.30 1.66
N LEU A 475 18.57 -25.55 1.12
CA LEU A 475 17.32 -25.11 1.71
C LEU A 475 16.59 -26.34 2.23
N VAL A 476 15.97 -26.21 3.38
CA VAL A 476 15.09 -27.26 3.91
C VAL A 476 13.68 -26.70 4.00
N PHE A 477 12.71 -27.49 3.57
CA PHE A 477 11.31 -27.14 3.48
C PHE A 477 10.50 -28.06 4.40
N ALA A 478 9.48 -27.53 5.05
CA ALA A 478 8.55 -28.32 5.83
C ALA A 478 7.12 -27.98 5.45
N THR A 479 6.28 -29.01 5.32
CA THR A 479 4.89 -28.81 4.97
C THR A 479 3.97 -29.11 6.14
N ARG A 480 2.77 -28.60 6.05
CA ARG A 480 1.74 -28.77 7.09
C ARG A 480 1.40 -30.22 7.33
N GLU A 481 1.42 -31.04 6.28
CA GLU A 481 1.09 -32.48 6.39
C GLU A 481 2.29 -33.34 6.73
N GLY A 482 3.43 -32.72 7.09
CA GLY A 482 4.53 -33.44 7.69
C GLY A 482 5.64 -33.87 6.75
N ARG A 483 5.69 -33.34 5.55
CA ARG A 483 6.77 -33.68 4.63
C ARG A 483 7.93 -32.72 4.80
N VAL A 484 9.12 -33.19 4.51
CA VAL A 484 10.36 -32.40 4.56
C VAL A 484 11.11 -32.60 3.25
N LYS A 485 11.71 -31.52 2.75
CA LYS A 485 12.46 -31.57 1.49
C LYS A 485 13.76 -30.81 1.68
N ARG A 486 14.83 -31.34 1.08
CA ARG A 486 16.14 -30.71 1.08
C ARG A 486 16.59 -30.53 -0.35
N SER A 487 16.92 -29.29 -0.73
CA SER A 487 17.37 -28.96 -2.08
C SER A 487 18.57 -28.02 -2.01
N ARG A 488 19.45 -28.09 -3.01
CA ARG A 488 20.58 -27.17 -3.07
C ARG A 488 20.12 -25.75 -3.28
N LEU A 489 20.72 -24.82 -2.55
CA LEU A 489 20.41 -23.40 -2.74
C LEU A 489 20.69 -22.97 -4.19
N GLN A 490 21.68 -23.61 -4.83
CA GLN A 490 22.05 -23.34 -6.21
C GLN A 490 20.83 -23.33 -7.14
N GLU A 491 19.82 -24.14 -6.87
CA GLU A 491 18.64 -24.24 -7.74
C GLU A 491 17.70 -23.06 -7.60
N TYR A 492 17.94 -22.16 -6.63
CA TYR A 492 17.04 -21.06 -6.34
C TYR A 492 17.67 -19.68 -6.57
N VAL A 493 18.94 -19.61 -6.98
CA VAL A 493 19.66 -18.34 -7.04
C VAL A 493 19.21 -17.45 -8.19
N ARG A 494 18.51 -18.01 -9.20
CA ARG A 494 18.07 -17.24 -10.36
C ARG A 494 16.56 -17.04 -10.43
N ILE A 495 15.88 -17.22 -9.32
CA ILE A 495 14.43 -17.02 -9.27
C ILE A 495 14.15 -15.53 -9.41
N ASN A 496 13.11 -15.19 -10.18
CA ASN A 496 12.73 -13.81 -10.47
C ASN A 496 11.37 -13.49 -9.85
N ARG A 497 10.88 -12.27 -10.12
CA ARG A 497 9.64 -11.79 -9.53
C ARG A 497 8.38 -12.49 -10.02
N ASN A 498 8.47 -13.18 -11.15
CA ASN A 498 7.30 -13.88 -11.70
C ASN A 498 7.05 -15.24 -11.07
N GLY A 499 7.94 -15.67 -10.20
CA GLY A 499 7.72 -16.87 -9.41
C GLY A 499 7.96 -18.19 -10.13
N LYS A 500 8.30 -19.19 -9.33
CA LYS A 500 8.46 -20.58 -9.76
C LYS A 500 7.97 -21.47 -8.64
N PHE A 501 7.71 -22.72 -8.95
CA PHE A 501 7.46 -23.68 -7.88
C PHE A 501 8.75 -23.95 -7.11
N ALA A 502 8.67 -23.89 -5.79
CA ALA A 502 9.80 -24.18 -4.91
C ALA A 502 9.84 -25.64 -4.53
N LEU A 503 8.71 -26.29 -4.55
CA LEU A 503 8.55 -27.71 -4.36
C LEU A 503 7.18 -28.09 -4.91
N LYS A 504 6.97 -29.39 -5.08
CA LYS A 504 5.65 -29.88 -5.46
C LYS A 504 4.97 -30.40 -4.19
N LEU A 505 3.84 -29.81 -3.84
CA LEU A 505 3.06 -30.28 -2.70
C LEU A 505 2.45 -31.64 -3.04
N ALA A 506 2.55 -32.60 -2.12
CA ALA A 506 2.16 -33.97 -2.40
C ALA A 506 0.64 -34.13 -2.51
N THR A 507 -0.13 -33.31 -1.82
CA THR A 507 -1.59 -33.34 -1.88
C THR A 507 -2.12 -31.95 -2.12
N GLU A 508 -3.38 -31.87 -2.55
CA GLU A 508 -4.03 -30.58 -2.78
C GLU A 508 -4.30 -29.81 -1.49
N THR A 509 -4.35 -30.52 -0.37
CA THR A 509 -4.65 -29.90 0.92
C THR A 509 -3.39 -29.46 1.68
N ASP A 510 -2.21 -29.86 1.21
CA ASP A 510 -0.97 -29.52 1.91
C ASP A 510 -0.58 -28.07 1.63
N THR A 511 0.18 -27.49 2.56
CA THR A 511 0.73 -26.17 2.41
C THR A 511 2.15 -26.16 2.94
N LEU A 512 2.95 -25.21 2.45
CA LEU A 512 4.32 -25.01 2.95
C LEU A 512 4.24 -24.23 4.25
N VAL A 513 4.99 -24.70 5.25
CA VAL A 513 4.97 -24.08 6.59
C VAL A 513 6.24 -23.26 6.84
N GLY A 514 7.38 -23.73 6.37
CA GLY A 514 8.62 -23.02 6.61
C GLY A 514 9.72 -23.43 5.64
N VAL A 515 10.65 -22.50 5.43
CA VAL A 515 11.85 -22.71 4.62
C VAL A 515 13.02 -22.09 5.36
N ARG A 516 14.13 -22.82 5.48
CA ARG A 516 15.32 -22.32 6.16
C ARG A 516 16.58 -22.72 5.36
N LEU A 517 17.62 -21.92 5.52
CA LEU A 517 18.94 -22.33 5.07
C LEU A 517 19.43 -23.50 5.93
N LEU A 518 20.15 -24.43 5.32
CA LEU A 518 20.61 -25.63 5.99
C LEU A 518 22.07 -25.89 5.66
N THR A 519 22.87 -26.07 6.70
CA THR A 519 24.23 -26.59 6.56
C THR A 519 24.26 -28.06 6.99
N LYS A 520 25.34 -28.77 6.71
CA LYS A 520 25.39 -30.20 6.98
C LYS A 520 25.37 -30.53 8.48
N ASP A 521 25.73 -29.59 9.33
CA ASP A 521 25.74 -29.81 10.78
C ASP A 521 24.44 -29.45 11.45
N ASP A 522 23.47 -28.93 10.73
CA ASP A 522 22.23 -28.45 11.31
C ASP A 522 21.28 -29.59 11.64
N HIS A 523 20.60 -29.43 12.75
CA HIS A 523 19.47 -30.25 13.15
C HIS A 523 18.18 -29.58 12.74
N VAL A 524 17.21 -30.39 12.33
CA VAL A 524 15.86 -29.92 12.02
C VAL A 524 14.91 -30.47 13.07
N MET A 525 14.04 -29.59 13.57
CA MET A 525 12.97 -30.04 14.46
C MET A 525 11.65 -29.55 13.90
N LEU A 526 10.70 -30.48 13.75
CA LEU A 526 9.33 -30.19 13.33
C LEU A 526 8.43 -30.28 14.53
N VAL A 527 7.55 -29.30 14.69
CA VAL A 527 6.62 -29.22 15.82
C VAL A 527 5.20 -29.16 15.30
N THR A 528 4.30 -29.94 15.92
CA THR A 528 2.91 -30.02 15.48
C THR A 528 1.99 -29.22 16.41
N GLU A 529 0.78 -28.98 15.91
CA GLU A 529 -0.25 -28.27 16.67
C GLU A 529 -0.57 -29.00 17.99
N ARG A 530 -0.59 -30.35 17.97
CA ARG A 530 -0.88 -31.14 19.15
C ARG A 530 0.36 -31.43 20.00
N ALA A 531 1.43 -30.66 19.75
CA ALA A 531 2.65 -30.67 20.57
C ALA A 531 3.49 -31.94 20.45
N MET A 532 3.54 -32.51 19.27
CA MET A 532 4.52 -33.53 18.95
C MET A 532 5.70 -32.91 18.25
N ALA A 533 6.90 -33.42 18.51
CA ALA A 533 8.13 -32.89 17.91
C ALA A 533 9.05 -34.02 17.48
N VAL A 534 9.65 -33.87 16.30
CA VAL A 534 10.65 -34.81 15.81
C VAL A 534 11.93 -34.02 15.52
N ARG A 535 13.09 -34.63 15.81
CA ARG A 535 14.39 -33.99 15.62
C ARG A 535 15.32 -34.92 14.87
N PHE A 536 15.93 -34.44 13.80
CA PHE A 536 16.86 -35.26 13.00
C PHE A 536 17.88 -34.36 12.29
N UNK A 537 18.97 -34.70 11.66
CA UNK A 537 19.77 -34.18 11.15
C UNK A 537 19.69 -34.53 9.94
N PRO A 538 19.34 -33.85 8.93
CA PRO A 538 19.14 -34.23 7.53
C PRO A 538 20.38 -34.77 6.81
N ALA A 539 21.52 -34.24 7.12
CA ALA A 539 22.74 -34.65 6.41
C ALA A 539 23.43 -35.86 7.03
N GLU A 540 22.86 -36.36 8.11
CA GLU A 540 23.48 -37.49 8.79
C GLU A 540 23.34 -38.74 7.96
N UNK A 541 24.22 -39.31 7.70
CA UNK A 541 24.28 -40.33 6.95
C UNK A 541 23.83 -41.45 7.75
N LYS A 542 23.11 -42.38 7.19
CA LYS A 542 22.57 -43.61 7.82
C LYS A 542 22.89 -44.80 6.97
N GLU A 543 23.27 -45.86 7.64
CA GLU A 543 23.56 -47.14 7.00
C GLU A 543 22.30 -48.03 7.00
N LYS A 544 22.04 -48.64 5.86
CA LYS A 544 20.96 -49.58 5.71
C LYS A 544 21.51 -50.87 5.14
N VAL A 545 21.30 -52.01 5.83
CA VAL A 545 21.75 -53.30 5.41
C VAL A 545 20.59 -54.03 4.74
N ASP A 546 20.83 -54.47 3.48
CA ASP A 546 19.83 -55.27 2.76
C ASP A 546 19.83 -56.69 3.37
N LYS A 547 18.67 -57.11 3.85
CA LYS A 547 18.52 -58.39 4.50
C LYS A 547 18.76 -59.58 3.55
N ASP A 548 18.48 -59.36 2.26
CA ASP A 548 18.60 -60.48 1.29
C ASP A 548 20.02 -60.60 0.74
N THR A 549 20.69 -59.47 0.47
CA THR A 549 22.03 -59.48 -0.17
C THR A 549 23.16 -59.23 0.80
N GLY A 550 22.86 -58.69 2.00
CA GLY A 550 23.88 -58.30 2.96
C GLY A 550 24.63 -57.02 2.60
N GLU A 551 24.24 -56.36 1.51
CA GLU A 551 24.88 -55.13 1.09
C GLU A 551 24.47 -53.99 2.02
N THR A 552 25.46 -53.15 2.34
CA THR A 552 25.26 -51.95 3.14
C THR A 552 25.19 -50.74 2.21
N THR A 553 24.11 -49.98 2.30
CA THR A 553 23.99 -48.72 1.60
C THR A 553 24.02 -47.60 2.61
N VAL A 554 24.71 -46.50 2.24
CA VAL A 554 24.80 -45.32 3.07
C VAL A 554 24.04 -44.21 2.37
N SER A 555 23.08 -43.62 3.06
CA SER A 555 22.31 -42.50 2.52
C SER A 555 22.09 -41.47 3.62
N GLU A 556 21.88 -40.23 3.20
CA GLU A 556 21.56 -39.16 4.14
C GLU A 556 20.11 -39.31 4.65
N THR A 557 19.88 -38.86 5.85
CA THR A 557 18.54 -38.92 6.45
C THR A 557 17.51 -38.24 5.57
N VAL A 558 17.86 -37.05 5.04
CA VAL A 558 17.06 -36.37 4.00
C VAL A 558 18.01 -36.13 2.84
N ARG A 559 17.80 -36.85 1.75
CA ARG A 559 18.64 -36.69 0.56
C ARG A 559 18.34 -35.35 -0.12
N VAL A 560 19.37 -34.80 -0.76
CA VAL A 560 19.20 -33.61 -1.60
C VAL A 560 18.33 -33.99 -2.80
N GLN A 561 17.29 -33.21 -3.06
CA GLN A 561 16.37 -33.44 -4.17
C GLN A 561 16.26 -32.21 -5.03
N GLY A 562 15.77 -32.37 -6.25
CA GLY A 562 15.57 -31.27 -7.17
C GLY A 562 14.51 -30.29 -6.71
N ARG A 563 14.50 -29.12 -7.34
CA ARG A 563 13.65 -28.03 -6.92
C ARG A 563 12.16 -28.39 -6.87
N ILE A 564 11.67 -29.15 -7.81
CA ILE A 564 10.23 -29.44 -7.91
C ILE A 564 9.83 -30.80 -7.32
N SER A 565 10.70 -31.43 -6.54
CA SER A 565 10.35 -32.71 -5.90
C SER A 565 9.42 -32.46 -4.70
N GLN A 566 8.77 -33.55 -4.26
CA GLN A 566 7.80 -33.51 -3.17
C GLN A 566 8.41 -33.66 -1.77
N GLY A 567 9.66 -34.07 -1.71
CA GLY A 567 10.28 -34.35 -0.44
C GLY A 567 9.94 -35.75 0.08
N VAL A 568 10.18 -35.95 1.37
CA VAL A 568 10.01 -37.24 2.03
C VAL A 568 9.22 -37.01 3.35
N ALA A 569 8.83 -38.11 3.99
CA ALA A 569 8.16 -38.01 5.27
C ALA A 569 9.08 -37.43 6.33
N GLY A 570 8.68 -36.36 6.98
CA GLY A 570 9.43 -35.73 8.06
C GLY A 570 8.96 -36.15 9.43
N ILE A 571 7.65 -36.16 9.61
CA ILE A 571 7.02 -36.60 10.85
C ILE A 571 5.75 -37.37 10.48
N ASN A 572 5.45 -38.41 11.24
CA ASN A 572 4.25 -39.21 11.05
C ASN A 572 3.17 -38.62 11.95
N LEU A 573 2.23 -37.91 11.34
CA LEU A 573 1.22 -37.16 12.07
C LEU A 573 0.11 -38.07 12.58
N ASN A 574 -0.33 -37.82 13.81
CA ASN A 574 -1.55 -38.41 14.31
C ASN A 574 -2.75 -37.82 13.57
N GLN A 575 -3.86 -38.53 13.55
CA GLN A 575 -5.05 -38.05 12.83
C GLN A 575 -5.47 -36.67 13.36
N GLY A 576 -5.68 -35.75 12.43
CA GLY A 576 -6.11 -34.40 12.78
C GLY A 576 -5.01 -33.43 13.20
N ASP A 577 -3.78 -33.92 13.29
CA ASP A 577 -2.65 -33.06 13.65
C ASP A 577 -2.00 -32.47 12.41
N ARG A 578 -1.16 -31.45 12.61
CA ARG A 578 -0.46 -30.78 11.51
C ARG A 578 0.82 -30.14 12.04
N VAL A 579 1.80 -29.99 11.16
CA VAL A 579 3.02 -29.27 11.49
C VAL A 579 2.71 -27.77 11.50
N VAL A 580 3.17 -27.09 12.54
CA VAL A 580 2.96 -25.64 12.66
C VAL A 580 4.27 -24.87 12.66
N GLY A 581 5.41 -25.53 12.79
CA GLY A 581 6.69 -24.82 12.76
C GLY A 581 7.87 -25.75 12.58
N MET A 582 8.99 -25.13 12.17
CA MET A 582 10.25 -25.83 11.98
C MET A 582 11.36 -25.00 12.60
N ILE A 583 12.26 -25.70 13.31
CA ILE A 583 13.48 -25.10 13.85
C ILE A 583 14.67 -25.73 13.14
N VAL A 584 15.63 -24.89 12.77
CA VAL A 584 16.89 -25.36 12.17
C VAL A 584 18.03 -24.75 12.99
N ALA A 585 18.86 -25.58 13.60
CA ALA A 585 19.92 -25.09 14.46
C ALA A 585 21.08 -26.06 14.55
N ALA A 586 22.30 -25.52 14.54
CA ALA A 586 23.49 -26.27 14.86
C ALA A 586 23.86 -26.16 16.33
N ALA A 587 23.56 -25.01 16.95
CA ALA A 587 23.90 -24.75 18.33
C ALA A 587 22.94 -25.48 19.27
N HIS A 588 23.51 -26.20 20.23
CA HIS A 588 22.70 -26.99 21.16
C HIS A 588 22.17 -26.18 22.32
N ASP A 589 22.75 -25.01 22.62
CA ASP A 589 22.34 -24.20 23.75
C ASP A 589 21.19 -23.25 23.43
N THR A 590 20.69 -23.27 22.22
CA THR A 590 19.54 -22.45 21.86
C THR A 590 18.27 -23.00 22.53
N THR A 591 17.26 -22.17 22.67
CA THR A 591 15.97 -22.61 23.22
C THR A 591 14.88 -22.49 22.18
N ILE A 592 13.81 -23.23 22.41
CA ILE A 592 12.65 -23.28 21.54
C ILE A 592 11.45 -22.78 22.32
N LEU A 593 10.82 -21.72 21.80
CA LEU A 593 9.63 -21.14 22.41
C LEU A 593 8.41 -21.61 21.63
N THR A 594 7.46 -22.20 22.36
CA THR A 594 6.17 -22.58 21.79
C THR A 594 5.08 -21.78 22.50
N ILE A 595 4.12 -21.28 21.74
CA ILE A 595 2.99 -20.53 22.29
C ILE A 595 1.71 -21.12 21.73
N THR A 596 0.72 -21.30 22.62
CA THR A 596 -0.55 -21.89 22.23
C THR A 596 -1.60 -20.84 21.92
N ARG A 597 -2.69 -21.28 21.29
CA ARG A 597 -3.81 -20.39 20.98
C ARG A 597 -4.34 -19.69 22.23
N ASN A 598 -4.36 -20.39 23.35
CA ASN A 598 -4.89 -19.85 24.59
C ASN A 598 -3.90 -19.00 25.38
N GLY A 599 -2.69 -18.80 24.84
CA GLY A 599 -1.72 -17.91 25.46
C GLY A 599 -0.75 -18.54 26.41
N MET A 600 -0.71 -19.87 26.48
CA MET A 600 0.30 -20.58 27.25
C MET A 600 1.59 -20.65 26.46
N ALA A 601 2.71 -20.58 27.15
CA ALA A 601 4.02 -20.60 26.49
C ALA A 601 4.99 -21.44 27.28
N LYS A 602 5.94 -22.00 26.53
CA LYS A 602 6.99 -22.82 27.11
C LYS A 602 8.27 -22.59 26.32
N ARG A 603 9.37 -22.43 27.04
CA ARG A 603 10.67 -22.27 26.40
C ARG A 603 11.57 -23.38 26.88
N SER A 604 12.01 -24.23 25.97
CA SER A 604 12.77 -25.44 26.28
C SER A 604 14.13 -25.42 25.58
N ARG A 605 15.13 -25.97 26.24
CA ARG A 605 16.47 -26.09 25.67
C ARG A 605 16.47 -27.15 24.57
N LEU A 606 17.10 -26.85 23.43
CA LEU A 606 17.25 -27.83 22.34
C LEU A 606 18.16 -28.96 22.81
N GLY A 607 19.30 -28.65 23.39
CA GLY A 607 20.26 -29.62 23.90
C GLY A 607 20.99 -30.37 22.78
N ASP A 608 21.90 -31.25 23.18
CA ASP A 608 22.60 -32.11 22.22
C ASP A 608 21.86 -33.42 21.97
N GLY A 609 20.82 -33.70 22.73
CA GLY A 609 20.00 -34.89 22.55
C GLY A 609 20.57 -36.15 23.17
N GLU A 610 21.71 -36.06 23.83
CA GLU A 610 22.40 -37.23 24.39
C GLU A 610 22.16 -37.34 25.87
N MET A 611 22.39 -38.56 26.38
CA MET A 611 22.29 -38.82 27.82
C MET A 611 23.56 -38.36 28.51
N HIS A 612 23.40 -37.67 29.62
CA HIS A 612 24.51 -37.17 30.44
C HIS A 612 24.28 -37.53 31.88
N PRO A 613 25.35 -37.68 32.70
CA PRO A 613 25.18 -37.89 34.14
C PRO A 613 24.31 -36.80 34.75
N ALA A 614 23.39 -37.20 35.60
CA ALA A 614 22.45 -36.27 36.22
C ALA A 614 22.96 -35.81 37.58
N PHE A 615 22.88 -34.51 37.85
CA PHE A 615 23.32 -33.92 39.11
C PHE A 615 22.19 -33.10 39.72
N ASP A 616 22.14 -33.11 41.07
CA ASP A 616 21.15 -32.34 41.79
C ASP A 616 21.64 -30.88 41.99
N GLU A 617 20.82 -30.12 42.75
CA GLU A 617 21.10 -28.68 42.93
C GLU A 617 22.42 -28.42 43.68
N ASN A 618 22.86 -29.41 44.45
CA ASN A 618 24.10 -29.29 45.22
C ASN A 618 25.33 -29.79 44.47
N GLY A 619 25.14 -30.25 43.22
CA GLY A 619 26.21 -30.80 42.41
C GLY A 619 26.49 -32.26 42.68
N ASP A 620 25.67 -32.91 43.49
CA ASP A 620 25.84 -34.33 43.78
C ASP A 620 25.12 -35.18 42.73
N ARG A 621 25.70 -36.35 42.45
CA ARG A 621 25.14 -37.28 41.46
C ARG A 621 23.77 -37.79 41.89
N LYS A 622 22.77 -37.64 41.01
CA LYS A 622 21.46 -38.19 41.26
C LYS A 622 21.49 -39.73 41.15
N THR A 623 20.69 -40.38 41.95
CA THR A 623 20.54 -41.84 41.88
C THR A 623 19.15 -42.20 41.41
N GLY A 624 19.06 -43.20 40.55
CA GLY A 624 17.78 -43.74 40.10
C GLY A 624 17.10 -44.60 41.16
N LYS A 625 15.89 -45.05 40.85
CA LYS A 625 15.11 -45.87 41.74
C LYS A 625 15.79 -47.19 42.08
N ASP A 626 16.66 -47.68 41.20
CA ASP A 626 17.41 -48.92 41.40
C ASP A 626 18.71 -48.71 42.17
N GLY A 627 18.98 -47.49 42.63
CA GLY A 627 20.20 -47.17 43.34
C GLY A 627 21.42 -46.92 42.47
N GLU A 628 21.27 -47.04 41.16
CA GLU A 628 22.35 -46.78 40.22
C GLU A 628 22.48 -45.28 39.92
N PRO A 629 23.68 -44.83 39.51
CA PRO A 629 23.83 -43.44 39.15
C PRO A 629 22.88 -43.05 38.01
N GLY A 630 22.23 -41.90 38.15
CA GLY A 630 21.22 -41.43 37.20
C GLY A 630 21.80 -40.72 36.04
N PHE A 631 21.10 -40.76 34.92
CA PHE A 631 21.40 -40.04 33.70
C PHE A 631 20.16 -39.27 33.25
N GLU A 632 20.39 -38.18 32.57
CA GLU A 632 19.30 -37.41 31.99
C GLU A 632 19.67 -36.91 30.61
N ARG A 633 18.65 -36.77 29.77
CA ARG A 633 18.87 -36.34 28.38
C ARG A 633 18.97 -34.83 28.32
N ASP A 634 19.92 -34.32 27.53
CA ASP A 634 20.07 -32.92 27.27
C ASP A 634 19.13 -32.53 26.12
N GLY A 635 17.96 -31.97 26.47
CA GLY A 635 17.00 -31.49 25.50
C GLY A 635 16.22 -32.55 24.78
N TYR A 636 16.11 -32.42 23.47
CA TYR A 636 15.28 -33.30 22.64
C TYR A 636 16.16 -34.39 22.02
N ARG A 637 15.71 -35.64 22.16
CA ARG A 637 16.45 -36.75 21.60
C ARG A 637 16.42 -36.69 20.06
N ARG A 638 17.50 -37.16 19.46
CA ARG A 638 17.54 -37.35 18.03
C ARG A 638 16.72 -38.57 17.65
N SER A 639 15.98 -38.47 16.56
CA SER A 639 15.19 -39.61 16.10
C SER A 639 15.26 -39.66 14.58
N SER A 640 14.73 -40.72 14.02
CA SER A 640 14.60 -40.86 12.58
C SER A 640 13.47 -39.95 12.11
N ARG A 641 13.62 -39.42 10.90
CA ARG A 641 12.51 -38.71 10.29
C ARG A 641 11.38 -39.72 10.04
N GLY A 642 10.19 -39.21 9.97
CA GLY A 642 9.02 -40.04 9.71
C GLY A 642 8.47 -40.79 10.91
N THR A 643 8.94 -40.46 12.10
CA THR A 643 8.41 -41.05 13.34
C THR A 643 7.36 -40.14 13.98
N UNK A 644 6.92 -40.59 14.90
CA UNK A 644 5.94 -39.90 15.53
C UNK A 644 6.36 -38.84 16.33
N GLY A 645 7.49 -38.89 16.72
CA GLY A 645 8.13 -37.91 17.57
C GLY A 645 7.86 -38.07 19.02
N VAL A 646 8.20 -37.03 19.75
CA VAL A 646 7.99 -37.01 21.20
C VAL A 646 7.09 -35.84 21.56
N ARG A 647 6.43 -35.91 22.69
CA ARG A 647 5.61 -34.78 23.16
C ARG A 647 6.51 -33.63 23.65
N THR A 648 6.23 -32.42 23.21
CA THR A 648 7.04 -31.27 23.58
C THR A 648 6.36 -30.35 24.61
N MET A 649 5.06 -30.51 24.83
CA MET A 649 4.32 -29.65 25.73
C MET A 649 3.03 -30.37 26.17
N SER A 650 2.62 -30.12 27.40
CA SER A 650 1.33 -30.56 27.89
C SER A 650 0.32 -29.44 27.67
N MET A 651 -0.84 -29.78 27.12
CA MET A 651 -1.86 -28.79 26.79
C MET A 651 -3.24 -29.28 27.13
N ASP A 652 -4.17 -28.37 27.33
CA ASP A 652 -5.59 -28.69 27.41
C ASP A 652 -6.06 -29.21 26.05
N ASP A 653 -7.12 -30.01 26.07
CA ASP A 653 -7.63 -30.63 24.84
C ASP A 653 -8.08 -29.64 23.79
N ASP A 654 -8.57 -28.49 24.22
CA ASP A 654 -9.05 -27.44 23.28
C ASP A 654 -7.96 -26.48 22.82
N ASP A 655 -6.73 -26.67 23.27
CA ASP A 655 -5.65 -25.79 22.93
C ASP A 655 -4.78 -26.41 21.83
N GLY A 656 -3.88 -25.59 21.27
CA GLY A 656 -2.94 -26.06 20.25
C GLY A 656 -1.82 -25.06 20.09
N ILE A 657 -0.66 -25.55 19.69
CA ILE A 657 0.49 -24.69 19.42
C ILE A 657 0.26 -23.94 18.12
N VAL A 658 0.48 -22.62 18.14
CA VAL A 658 0.36 -21.77 16.94
C VAL A 658 1.65 -21.06 16.63
N VAL A 659 2.59 -20.93 17.59
CA VAL A 659 3.86 -20.24 17.38
C VAL A 659 4.99 -21.16 17.83
N VAL A 660 6.00 -21.29 16.95
CA VAL A 660 7.25 -22.00 17.25
C VAL A 660 8.38 -21.08 16.85
N ARG A 661 9.19 -20.66 17.82
CA ARG A 661 10.30 -19.74 17.55
C ARG A 661 11.57 -20.22 18.24
N GLN A 662 12.69 -20.06 17.55
CA GLN A 662 14.00 -20.25 18.16
C GLN A 662 14.38 -18.98 18.91
N VAL A 663 14.81 -19.14 20.16
CA VAL A 663 15.26 -18.01 20.95
C VAL A 663 16.72 -18.29 21.35
N ALA A 664 17.64 -17.75 20.55
CA ALA A 664 19.06 -17.88 20.81
C ALA A 664 19.59 -16.67 21.59
N ASP A 665 19.03 -15.50 21.35
CA ASP A 665 19.41 -14.27 22.02
C ASP A 665 18.28 -13.83 22.94
N LEU A 666 18.52 -13.84 24.24
CA LEU A 666 17.49 -13.49 25.22
C LEU A 666 17.08 -12.02 25.16
N ALA A 667 17.90 -11.19 24.53
CA ALA A 667 17.55 -9.77 24.35
C ALA A 667 16.55 -9.52 23.22
N ASP A 668 16.25 -10.54 22.42
CA ASP A 668 15.21 -10.43 21.38
C ASP A 668 13.88 -10.10 22.04
N GLN A 669 13.02 -9.43 21.26
CA GLN A 669 11.65 -9.16 21.68
C GLN A 669 10.67 -9.80 20.72
N LEU A 670 9.43 -9.88 21.14
CA LEU A 670 8.36 -10.50 20.34
C LEU A 670 7.17 -9.55 20.25
N PHE A 671 6.55 -9.54 19.07
CA PHE A 671 5.23 -8.94 18.89
C PHE A 671 4.22 -10.09 18.81
N LEU A 672 3.33 -10.18 19.78
CA LEU A 672 2.23 -11.15 19.73
C LEU A 672 0.98 -10.48 19.20
N LEU A 673 0.25 -11.18 18.34
CA LEU A 673 -1.00 -10.69 17.80
C LEU A 673 -2.09 -11.73 18.04
N THR A 674 -3.27 -11.25 18.44
CA THR A 674 -4.43 -12.11 18.62
C THR A 674 -5.42 -11.93 17.47
N GLU A 675 -6.34 -12.88 17.36
CA GLU A 675 -7.35 -12.87 16.31
C GLU A 675 -8.23 -11.62 16.36
N LYS A 676 -8.53 -11.13 17.56
CA LYS A 676 -9.38 -9.95 17.74
C LYS A 676 -8.60 -8.63 17.67
N GLY A 677 -7.31 -8.70 17.35
CA GLY A 677 -6.53 -7.51 17.08
C GLY A 677 -5.75 -6.95 18.25
N MET A 678 -5.66 -7.67 19.35
CA MET A 678 -4.78 -7.25 20.45
C MET A 678 -3.33 -7.52 20.07
N MET A 679 -2.45 -6.56 20.35
CA MET A 679 -1.03 -6.69 20.10
C MET A 679 -0.26 -6.45 21.38
N MET A 680 0.77 -7.25 21.59
CA MET A 680 1.59 -7.15 22.79
C MET A 680 3.06 -7.31 22.43
N ARG A 681 3.89 -6.40 22.92
CA ARG A 681 5.34 -6.47 22.75
C ARG A 681 5.97 -6.91 24.07
N MET A 682 6.85 -7.90 24.00
CA MET A 682 7.46 -8.43 25.22
C MET A 682 8.87 -8.96 24.96
N PRO A 683 9.72 -9.03 25.99
CA PRO A 683 11.01 -9.71 25.82
C PRO A 683 10.81 -11.21 25.56
N ALA A 684 11.67 -11.78 24.72
CA ALA A 684 11.58 -13.21 24.44
C ALA A 684 11.84 -14.05 25.70
N HIS A 685 12.66 -13.54 26.63
CA HIS A 685 13.00 -14.26 27.87
C HIS A 685 11.90 -14.17 28.93
N GLN A 686 10.79 -13.48 28.65
CA GLN A 686 9.69 -13.44 29.61
C GLN A 686 9.15 -14.85 29.88
N SER A 687 9.19 -15.72 28.89
CA SER A 687 8.92 -17.13 29.10
C SER A 687 10.21 -17.77 29.59
N LYS A 688 10.21 -18.19 30.84
CA LYS A 688 11.41 -18.78 31.45
C LYS A 688 11.70 -20.15 30.86
N GLU A 689 12.99 -20.48 30.83
CA GLU A 689 13.41 -21.81 30.37
C GLU A 689 12.95 -22.86 31.35
N THR A 690 12.27 -23.90 30.83
CA THR A 690 11.82 -25.02 31.66
C THR A 690 12.74 -26.21 31.47
N LYS A 691 12.94 -26.97 32.54
CA LYS A 691 13.74 -28.17 32.47
C LYS A 691 12.95 -29.36 31.90
N GLY A 692 11.68 -29.43 32.20
CA GLY A 692 10.86 -30.53 31.73
C GLY A 692 10.39 -30.31 30.31
N ARG A 693 10.65 -31.30 29.44
CA ARG A 693 10.24 -31.23 28.03
C ARG A 693 8.71 -31.21 27.89
N VAL A 694 8.01 -31.89 28.78
CA VAL A 694 6.57 -32.12 28.63
C VAL A 694 5.73 -31.22 29.53
N SER A 695 6.33 -30.25 30.20
CA SER A 695 5.56 -29.39 31.09
C SER A 695 4.55 -28.53 30.33
N LYS A 696 3.56 -28.03 31.06
CA LYS A 696 2.47 -27.25 30.50
C LYS A 696 2.91 -25.82 30.16
N GLY A 697 3.96 -25.34 30.79
CA GLY A 697 4.39 -23.97 30.61
C GLY A 697 3.61 -23.01 31.48
N THR A 698 3.69 -21.74 31.16
CA THR A 698 3.06 -20.68 31.94
C THR A 698 2.26 -19.78 31.00
N ARG A 699 1.34 -19.01 31.59
CA ARG A 699 0.56 -18.06 30.80
C ARG A 699 1.42 -16.88 30.40
N LEU A 700 1.50 -16.65 29.12
CA LEU A 700 2.29 -15.55 28.55
C LEU A 700 1.43 -14.31 28.33
N ILE A 701 0.19 -14.48 27.92
CA ILE A 701 -0.72 -13.39 27.66
C ILE A 701 -2.11 -13.77 28.20
N GLU A 702 -2.74 -12.78 28.84
CA GLU A 702 -4.10 -12.96 29.37
C GLU A 702 -5.08 -12.55 28.28
N LEU A 703 -5.80 -13.52 27.75
CA LEU A 703 -6.77 -13.29 26.70
C LEU A 703 -8.14 -12.97 27.30
N ARG A 704 -8.84 -12.02 26.68
CA ARG A 704 -10.20 -11.71 27.08
C ARG A 704 -11.14 -12.72 26.43
N ASN A 705 -11.77 -13.55 27.28
CA ASN A 705 -12.75 -14.53 26.82
C ASN A 705 -13.98 -14.41 27.70
N SER A 706 -15.15 -14.28 27.09
CA SER A 706 -16.41 -14.16 27.81
C SER A 706 -17.40 -15.17 27.24
N LYS A 707 -17.81 -16.12 28.07
CA LYS A 707 -18.81 -17.10 27.66
C LYS A 707 -20.19 -16.47 27.51
N LYS A 708 -20.45 -15.39 28.24
CA LYS A 708 -21.75 -14.73 28.24
C LYS A 708 -22.07 -14.08 26.89
N ASP A 709 -21.12 -13.38 26.29
CA ASP A 709 -21.35 -12.69 25.03
C ASP A 709 -20.65 -13.34 23.85
N GLY A 710 -20.09 -14.53 24.05
CA GLY A 710 -19.46 -15.27 22.98
C GLY A 710 -18.13 -14.71 22.50
N TYR A 711 -17.53 -13.83 23.27
CA TYR A 711 -16.25 -13.23 22.87
C TYR A 711 -15.13 -14.21 23.22
N VAL A 712 -14.45 -14.71 22.19
CA VAL A 712 -13.32 -15.62 22.35
C VAL A 712 -12.16 -15.12 21.52
N ASP A 713 -11.04 -14.84 22.16
CA ASP A 713 -9.84 -14.42 21.46
C ASP A 713 -8.80 -15.54 21.50
N GLN A 714 -7.82 -15.47 20.59
CA GLN A 714 -6.76 -16.47 20.56
C GLN A 714 -5.52 -15.86 19.92
N VAL A 715 -4.35 -16.35 20.31
CA VAL A 715 -3.09 -15.95 19.69
C VAL A 715 -3.04 -16.52 18.28
N ILE A 716 -2.64 -15.70 17.32
CA ILE A 716 -2.54 -16.17 15.93
C ILE A 716 -1.11 -16.19 15.41
N PHE A 717 -0.25 -15.27 15.86
CA PHE A 717 1.17 -15.36 15.50
C PHE A 717 2.01 -14.49 16.42
N ALA A 718 3.33 -14.65 16.29
CA ALA A 718 4.31 -13.81 16.95
C ALA A 718 5.46 -13.53 15.99
N ALA A 719 5.83 -12.26 15.88
CA ALA A 719 6.95 -11.83 15.07
C ALA A 719 8.15 -11.55 15.96
N ARG A 720 9.35 -11.91 15.49
CA ARG A 720 10.58 -11.67 16.24
C ARG A 720 11.11 -10.28 15.90
N LEU A 721 11.46 -9.52 16.95
CA LEU A 721 12.18 -8.26 16.81
C LEU A 721 13.60 -8.50 17.29
N PRO A 722 14.58 -8.63 16.38
CA PRO A 722 15.94 -8.97 16.79
C PRO A 722 16.57 -7.95 17.74
N ALA A 723 17.37 -8.44 18.68
CA ALA A 723 18.03 -7.57 19.66
C ALA A 723 18.92 -6.54 18.98
N GLY A 724 19.54 -6.89 17.85
CA GLY A 724 20.41 -5.97 17.14
C GLY A 724 19.72 -4.74 16.57
N LEU A 725 18.38 -4.76 16.51
CA LEU A 725 17.61 -3.63 16.02
C LEU A 725 17.12 -2.73 17.16
N LEU A 726 17.41 -3.08 18.40
CA LEU A 726 17.00 -2.29 19.55
C LEU A 726 18.09 -1.29 19.89
N ASP A 727 17.67 -0.10 20.34
CA ASP A 727 18.59 0.96 20.67
C ASP A 727 19.34 0.65 21.96
N ASP A 728 20.61 1.08 22.03
CA ASP A 728 21.46 0.86 23.20
C ASP A 728 21.32 1.98 24.25
N GLU A 729 20.16 2.59 24.33
CA GLU A 729 19.89 3.68 25.28
C GLU A 729 20.09 3.27 26.72
N GLU A 730 20.06 2.00 27.02
CA GLU A 730 20.18 1.52 28.39
C GLU A 730 21.59 1.71 28.97
N GLU A 731 22.59 1.95 28.11
CA GLU A 731 23.95 2.13 28.57
C GLU A 731 24.19 3.52 29.15
N GLU A 732 23.25 4.45 29.03
CA GLU A 732 23.31 5.75 29.65
C GLU A 732 22.58 5.71 31.01
#